data_1f092780af7a04bec66221065cdc3618
#
_entry.id   1f092780af7a04bec66221065cdc3618
#
_cell.length_a   1.000
_cell.length_b   1.000
_cell.length_c   1.000
_cell.angle_alpha   90.00
_cell.angle_beta   90.00
_cell.angle_gamma   90.00
#
_symmetry.space_group_name_H-M   'P 1'
#
loop_
_entity.id
_entity.type
_entity.pdbx_description
1 polymer ?
#
loop_
_entity_poly.entity_id
_entity_poly.type
_entity_poly.pdbx_seq_one_letter_code
_entity_poly.pdbx_strand_id
1 'polypeptide(L)'
;MIKHHLTSFDSCMVWCVANMRHTFLAVCFLLATVMSAANVLNVSEKNGSLPLVAKGSVPSIYVSSDESLTVRHVAGVFADDVERVSGVRPVQASKASAATIVVATLGHNKYIDRLVSSRQLNVSSIRGGWEQFVIKVVGRQLIVVGSDRRGAAYGLLTLSEKMGVSPWYWFADVPVAHLQAIYVDADYVSQAPSIKYRGVFINDEDWGLKTWAAQNYEKELGDIGPKTYDRVCELLLRLKGNMLAPAMHSCTGAFYSHPESQVVADKWGIMITTSHCEPLLFNNAALSEWDKSRDGEWNYETNSATILKKLDNRIRETAQYDNIYTMGMRGLHDEAMKGSTDPKDRARTLEKVFDKQRQILEKYKHKKAHQLPQIFVPYKETLDIYDAGLRVPEDITLVWPDDNYGYMKRVSNSKEQQRKGGSGVYYHLSYLGTPHDNLWIATTAPMLMYEELLKAYTAGADRYWLLNVGDIKPMEIEVQHFFDMAYDFASFNYDNVNRYQAEWLAKTFPTSNHSLTSHHSPLTTHFQFILDNYYRLAWNRKPEFMGYEYEWSSQEENRLHDTDFSFDTGSAQKRLTDYQTICDVYDAIERQLPAEYRPALFEMLGYAVHSAYQMNRKFLYAQRNHETGSAIYAELSREAYREIDRLRERYHTLLDGKWNQMVSEVPPGFCAKYQQMPAFSSQPTDSFKLPAEQIHPELPYQVNLASLNVAEPFRLLEGIGTDWLSLQMGQPLDFDTTGSIDIPLPSHLSPLTSTITLCLSVLPMWPVAYDRSNRLKVSVDGGTPQVCENVFKEWGPKWKMQVLENRKEFVLTFPIDNSRQEHVITLSIVDPGQIVQKITYEYK
;
A
#
# COMPACT_ATOMS: atom_id res chain seq x y z
N MET A 1 -9.56 -11.74 -66.92
CA MET A 1 -8.67 -12.75 -66.29
C MET A 1 -7.54 -12.08 -65.52
N ILE A 2 -7.86 -11.22 -64.57
CA ILE A 2 -6.92 -10.65 -63.57
C ILE A 2 -7.77 -10.28 -62.34
N LYS A 3 -8.16 -11.27 -61.55
CA LYS A 3 -8.82 -11.05 -60.20
C LYS A 3 -8.73 -12.27 -59.26
N HIS A 4 -7.74 -13.16 -59.47
CA HIS A 4 -7.63 -14.35 -58.59
C HIS A 4 -6.24 -14.66 -58.06
N HIS A 5 -5.31 -13.67 -58.02
CA HIS A 5 -3.93 -13.90 -57.52
C HIS A 5 -3.50 -13.01 -56.33
N LEU A 6 -4.43 -12.26 -55.69
CA LEU A 6 -4.07 -11.40 -54.55
C LEU A 6 -4.48 -11.96 -53.19
N THR A 7 -5.23 -13.06 -53.10
CA THR A 7 -5.67 -13.66 -51.83
C THR A 7 -4.74 -14.74 -51.26
N SER A 8 -3.71 -15.17 -51.99
CA SER A 8 -2.79 -16.22 -51.50
C SER A 8 -1.50 -15.68 -50.88
N PHE A 9 -1.16 -14.40 -51.12
CA PHE A 9 0.05 -13.79 -50.54
C PHE A 9 -0.15 -13.31 -49.09
N ASP A 10 -1.32 -12.79 -48.75
CA ASP A 10 -1.62 -12.34 -47.38
C ASP A 10 -1.72 -13.49 -46.37
N SER A 11 -2.30 -14.62 -46.80
CA SER A 11 -2.38 -15.80 -45.91
C SER A 11 -1.03 -16.44 -45.62
N CYS A 12 -0.07 -16.37 -46.56
CA CYS A 12 1.28 -16.89 -46.36
C CYS A 12 2.12 -15.99 -45.44
N MET A 13 1.91 -14.67 -45.51
CA MET A 13 2.61 -13.69 -44.66
C MET A 13 2.16 -13.75 -43.19
N VAL A 14 0.85 -13.88 -42.96
CA VAL A 14 0.28 -14.04 -41.62
C VAL A 14 0.73 -15.36 -40.98
N TRP A 15 0.81 -16.44 -41.76
CA TRP A 15 1.28 -17.74 -41.26
C TRP A 15 2.80 -17.75 -40.95
N CYS A 16 3.60 -17.07 -41.75
CA CYS A 16 5.04 -16.91 -41.46
C CYS A 16 5.29 -16.02 -40.25
N VAL A 17 4.54 -14.94 -40.01
CA VAL A 17 4.68 -14.04 -38.84
C VAL A 17 4.22 -14.74 -37.58
N ALA A 18 3.14 -15.52 -37.61
CA ALA A 18 2.67 -16.29 -36.46
C ALA A 18 3.69 -17.40 -36.07
N ASN A 19 4.24 -18.13 -37.03
CA ASN A 19 5.26 -19.14 -36.75
C ASN A 19 6.61 -18.53 -36.30
N MET A 20 6.99 -17.34 -36.78
CA MET A 20 8.16 -16.63 -36.27
C MET A 20 7.97 -16.17 -34.81
N ARG A 21 6.78 -15.74 -34.42
CA ARG A 21 6.48 -15.38 -33.01
C ARG A 21 6.54 -16.61 -32.10
N HIS A 22 5.99 -17.74 -32.49
CA HIS A 22 6.09 -18.99 -31.71
C HIS A 22 7.50 -19.55 -31.66
N THR A 23 8.27 -19.44 -32.73
CA THR A 23 9.69 -19.86 -32.75
C THR A 23 10.55 -18.91 -31.91
N PHE A 24 10.27 -17.60 -31.93
CA PHE A 24 10.98 -16.62 -31.11
C PHE A 24 10.64 -16.80 -29.62
N LEU A 25 9.37 -17.05 -29.25
CA LEU A 25 8.95 -17.41 -27.91
C LEU A 25 9.56 -18.74 -27.44
N ALA A 26 9.61 -19.77 -28.28
CA ALA A 26 10.22 -21.04 -27.96
C ALA A 26 11.74 -20.93 -27.80
N VAL A 27 12.42 -20.11 -28.61
CA VAL A 27 13.85 -19.83 -28.48
C VAL A 27 14.14 -18.97 -27.26
N CYS A 28 13.29 -18.01 -26.93
CA CYS A 28 13.39 -17.26 -25.66
C CYS A 28 13.14 -18.15 -24.45
N PHE A 29 12.18 -19.09 -24.51
CA PHE A 29 11.94 -20.08 -23.45
C PHE A 29 13.12 -21.08 -23.34
N LEU A 30 13.71 -21.55 -24.43
CA LEU A 30 14.89 -22.41 -24.42
C LEU A 30 16.14 -21.66 -23.96
N LEU A 31 16.31 -20.38 -24.31
CA LEU A 31 17.40 -19.55 -23.78
C LEU A 31 17.22 -19.20 -22.30
N ALA A 32 15.99 -19.05 -21.81
CA ALA A 32 15.70 -18.87 -20.39
C ALA A 32 15.97 -20.16 -19.57
N THR A 33 15.77 -21.35 -20.16
CA THR A 33 16.06 -22.62 -19.49
C THR A 33 17.55 -23.01 -19.48
N VAL A 34 18.40 -22.36 -20.26
CA VAL A 34 19.86 -22.66 -20.31
C VAL A 34 20.69 -21.74 -19.39
N MET A 35 20.10 -20.70 -18.78
CA MET A 35 20.79 -19.78 -17.85
C MET A 35 20.27 -19.80 -16.40
N SER A 36 19.68 -20.86 -15.94
CA SER A 36 19.48 -21.05 -14.51
C SER A 36 20.75 -21.64 -13.89
N ALA A 37 21.83 -20.87 -13.87
CA ALA A 37 22.80 -20.99 -12.78
C ALA A 37 22.00 -20.74 -11.49
N ALA A 38 22.02 -21.69 -10.56
CA ALA A 38 21.25 -21.58 -9.32
C ALA A 38 21.58 -20.24 -8.65
N ASN A 39 20.56 -19.37 -8.53
CA ASN A 39 20.69 -18.07 -7.86
C ASN A 39 20.64 -18.33 -6.34
N VAL A 40 21.80 -18.76 -5.78
CA VAL A 40 21.91 -19.28 -4.41
C VAL A 40 22.31 -18.16 -3.47
N LEU A 41 21.46 -17.95 -2.46
CA LEU A 41 21.81 -17.18 -1.27
C LEU A 41 21.23 -17.89 -0.04
N ASN A 42 22.09 -18.63 0.65
CA ASN A 42 21.72 -19.37 1.85
C ASN A 42 22.61 -18.95 3.03
N VAL A 43 21.98 -18.74 4.17
CA VAL A 43 22.64 -18.49 5.45
C VAL A 43 22.18 -19.57 6.43
N SER A 44 23.12 -20.23 7.09
CA SER A 44 22.86 -21.40 7.95
C SER A 44 23.73 -21.36 9.19
N GLU A 45 23.25 -21.93 10.29
CA GLU A 45 24.03 -22.15 11.51
C GLU A 45 24.95 -23.38 11.42
N LYS A 46 24.66 -24.34 10.57
CA LYS A 46 25.25 -25.67 10.59
C LYS A 46 26.34 -25.90 9.53
N ASN A 47 26.13 -25.41 8.30
CA ASN A 47 27.00 -25.66 7.17
C ASN A 47 26.90 -24.58 6.09
N GLY A 48 27.95 -24.45 5.29
CA GLY A 48 28.02 -23.54 4.13
C GLY A 48 29.50 -23.45 3.66
N SER A 49 29.70 -22.92 2.46
CA SER A 49 31.03 -22.85 1.82
C SER A 49 31.94 -21.82 2.49
N LEU A 50 31.36 -20.78 3.10
CA LEU A 50 32.10 -19.76 3.84
C LEU A 50 31.63 -19.71 5.31
N PRO A 51 32.48 -20.09 6.28
CA PRO A 51 32.23 -19.78 7.68
C PRO A 51 32.44 -18.27 7.93
N LEU A 52 31.33 -17.53 8.03
CA LEU A 52 31.36 -16.10 8.29
C LEU A 52 31.66 -15.82 9.76
N VAL A 53 30.95 -16.49 10.66
CA VAL A 53 31.22 -16.54 12.09
C VAL A 53 31.27 -17.99 12.52
N ALA A 54 32.42 -18.42 13.05
CA ALA A 54 32.60 -19.77 13.56
C ALA A 54 33.46 -19.71 14.82
N LYS A 55 33.48 -20.80 15.61
CA LYS A 55 34.21 -20.86 16.87
C LYS A 55 35.67 -20.40 16.72
N GLY A 56 36.02 -19.31 17.42
CA GLY A 56 37.38 -18.74 17.43
C GLY A 56 37.73 -17.86 16.21
N SER A 57 36.77 -17.56 15.31
CA SER A 57 36.95 -16.65 14.19
C SER A 57 36.18 -15.35 14.37
N VAL A 58 36.85 -14.22 14.09
CA VAL A 58 36.25 -12.89 14.02
C VAL A 58 36.27 -12.46 12.56
N PRO A 59 35.10 -12.27 11.90
CA PRO A 59 35.08 -11.82 10.52
C PRO A 59 35.58 -10.39 10.40
N SER A 60 36.12 -10.06 9.23
CA SER A 60 36.55 -8.70 8.93
C SER A 60 35.84 -8.16 7.70
N ILE A 61 35.44 -6.88 7.73
CA ILE A 61 34.77 -6.19 6.65
C ILE A 61 35.65 -5.09 6.07
N TYR A 62 35.70 -5.03 4.75
CA TYR A 62 36.42 -4.00 4.02
C TYR A 62 35.42 -3.18 3.19
N VAL A 63 35.48 -1.87 3.39
CA VAL A 63 34.82 -0.85 2.56
C VAL A 63 35.86 0.21 2.26
N SER A 64 36.00 0.61 0.99
CA SER A 64 36.95 1.67 0.62
C SER A 64 36.56 3.01 1.27
N SER A 65 37.60 3.82 1.62
CA SER A 65 37.37 5.21 2.05
C SER A 65 36.69 6.08 0.99
N ASP A 66 36.86 5.70 -0.29
CA ASP A 66 36.33 6.41 -1.45
C ASP A 66 34.88 6.04 -1.76
N GLU A 67 34.32 5.06 -1.03
CA GLU A 67 32.89 4.70 -1.17
C GLU A 67 31.97 5.80 -0.62
N SER A 68 30.74 5.81 -1.13
CA SER A 68 29.71 6.74 -0.68
C SER A 68 29.49 6.62 0.85
N LEU A 69 29.01 7.70 1.45
CA LEU A 69 28.65 7.71 2.86
C LEU A 69 27.64 6.61 3.18
N THR A 70 26.65 6.39 2.31
CA THR A 70 25.63 5.34 2.44
C THR A 70 26.24 3.95 2.57
N VAL A 71 27.16 3.56 1.66
CA VAL A 71 27.77 2.22 1.69
C VAL A 71 28.61 2.03 2.96
N ARG A 72 29.39 3.04 3.34
CA ARG A 72 30.21 3.00 4.59
C ARG A 72 29.32 2.91 5.83
N HIS A 73 28.23 3.67 5.87
CA HIS A 73 27.28 3.65 7.00
C HIS A 73 26.60 2.28 7.11
N VAL A 74 26.02 1.77 6.02
CA VAL A 74 25.29 0.49 6.03
C VAL A 74 26.23 -0.70 6.29
N ALA A 75 27.50 -0.62 5.92
CA ALA A 75 28.48 -1.63 6.33
C ALA A 75 28.70 -1.67 7.86
N GLY A 76 28.61 -0.52 8.53
CA GLY A 76 28.59 -0.46 10.00
C GLY A 76 27.34 -1.08 10.58
N VAL A 77 26.16 -0.76 10.01
CA VAL A 77 24.86 -1.35 10.41
C VAL A 77 24.86 -2.87 10.22
N PHE A 78 25.41 -3.35 9.10
CA PHE A 78 25.56 -4.79 8.87
C PHE A 78 26.49 -5.44 9.92
N ALA A 79 27.57 -4.76 10.33
CA ALA A 79 28.42 -5.26 11.40
C ALA A 79 27.69 -5.33 12.75
N ASP A 80 26.82 -4.33 13.04
CA ASP A 80 25.93 -4.36 14.21
C ASP A 80 24.93 -5.53 14.13
N ASP A 81 24.41 -5.82 12.95
CA ASP A 81 23.49 -6.94 12.72
C ASP A 81 24.18 -8.30 12.92
N VAL A 82 25.39 -8.48 12.42
CA VAL A 82 26.18 -9.69 12.66
C VAL A 82 26.44 -9.87 14.16
N GLU A 83 26.80 -8.80 14.87
CA GLU A 83 26.99 -8.80 16.32
C GLU A 83 25.71 -9.17 17.06
N ARG A 84 24.58 -8.59 16.66
CA ARG A 84 23.25 -8.87 17.23
C ARG A 84 22.86 -10.34 17.09
N VAL A 85 23.18 -10.93 15.94
CA VAL A 85 22.86 -12.35 15.65
C VAL A 85 23.83 -13.31 16.34
N SER A 86 25.14 -12.97 16.43
CA SER A 86 26.16 -13.95 16.81
C SER A 86 26.94 -13.58 18.08
N GLY A 87 26.77 -12.38 18.63
CA GLY A 87 27.63 -11.84 19.68
C GLY A 87 29.04 -11.45 19.23
N VAL A 88 29.33 -11.55 17.91
CA VAL A 88 30.68 -11.27 17.37
C VAL A 88 30.60 -10.14 16.34
N ARG A 89 31.21 -8.99 16.66
CA ARG A 89 31.25 -7.85 15.75
C ARG A 89 32.36 -8.00 14.71
N PRO A 90 32.09 -7.87 13.39
CA PRO A 90 33.11 -7.80 12.37
C PRO A 90 34.08 -6.62 12.59
N VAL A 91 35.40 -6.88 12.44
CA VAL A 91 36.43 -5.83 12.55
C VAL A 91 36.70 -5.18 11.19
N GLN A 92 37.05 -3.89 11.18
CA GLN A 92 37.41 -3.19 9.94
C GLN A 92 38.76 -3.72 9.40
N ALA A 93 38.76 -4.19 8.15
CA ALA A 93 39.97 -4.62 7.45
C ALA A 93 40.67 -3.43 6.75
N SER A 94 42.00 -3.41 6.79
CA SER A 94 42.78 -2.38 6.12
C SER A 94 42.97 -2.61 4.60
N LYS A 95 42.76 -3.85 4.13
CA LYS A 95 42.92 -4.23 2.71
C LYS A 95 41.85 -5.21 2.28
N ALA A 96 41.26 -4.99 1.07
CA ALA A 96 40.24 -5.87 0.52
C ALA A 96 40.69 -7.34 0.42
N SER A 97 41.92 -7.59 0.02
CA SER A 97 42.44 -8.96 -0.14
C SER A 97 42.58 -9.75 1.16
N ALA A 98 42.56 -9.09 2.30
CA ALA A 98 42.66 -9.73 3.60
C ALA A 98 41.31 -9.80 4.37
N ALA A 99 40.28 -9.19 3.83
CA ALA A 99 38.95 -9.14 4.48
C ALA A 99 38.15 -10.42 4.23
N THR A 100 37.33 -10.80 5.22
CA THR A 100 36.32 -11.85 5.05
C THR A 100 35.15 -11.39 4.19
N ILE A 101 34.77 -10.12 4.35
CA ILE A 101 33.65 -9.48 3.62
C ILE A 101 34.20 -8.26 2.88
N VAL A 102 33.91 -8.15 1.58
CA VAL A 102 34.26 -6.99 0.76
C VAL A 102 33.00 -6.38 0.18
N VAL A 103 32.81 -5.10 0.44
CA VAL A 103 31.62 -4.36 -0.04
C VAL A 103 32.09 -3.24 -0.96
N ALA A 104 31.43 -3.10 -2.10
CA ALA A 104 31.75 -2.04 -3.05
C ALA A 104 30.58 -1.67 -3.95
N THR A 105 30.66 -0.47 -4.51
CA THR A 105 29.90 -0.05 -5.68
C THR A 105 30.75 -0.28 -6.95
N LEU A 106 30.13 -0.66 -8.06
CA LEU A 106 30.83 -0.86 -9.35
C LEU A 106 31.61 0.40 -9.74
N GLY A 107 32.89 0.20 -10.10
CA GLY A 107 33.80 1.27 -10.51
C GLY A 107 34.47 2.04 -9.37
N HIS A 108 34.14 1.73 -8.12
CA HIS A 108 34.71 2.38 -6.92
C HIS A 108 35.80 1.54 -6.20
N ASN A 109 36.15 0.33 -6.71
CA ASN A 109 37.06 -0.55 -6.01
C ASN A 109 37.92 -1.37 -6.96
N LYS A 110 39.23 -1.04 -7.04
CA LYS A 110 40.22 -1.73 -7.90
C LYS A 110 40.36 -3.23 -7.61
N TYR A 111 40.06 -3.68 -6.40
CA TYR A 111 40.07 -5.10 -6.04
C TYR A 111 38.93 -5.83 -6.75
N ILE A 112 37.74 -5.26 -6.71
CA ILE A 112 36.56 -5.78 -7.43
C ILE A 112 36.82 -5.80 -8.94
N ASP A 113 37.41 -4.73 -9.50
CA ASP A 113 37.77 -4.68 -10.95
C ASP A 113 38.70 -5.81 -11.36
N ARG A 114 39.66 -6.19 -10.49
CA ARG A 114 40.53 -7.35 -10.72
C ARG A 114 39.78 -8.68 -10.68
N LEU A 115 38.87 -8.89 -9.71
CA LEU A 115 38.05 -10.11 -9.66
C LEU A 115 37.18 -10.24 -10.91
N VAL A 116 36.64 -9.14 -11.42
CA VAL A 116 35.85 -9.11 -12.65
C VAL A 116 36.74 -9.43 -13.87
N SER A 117 37.91 -8.77 -13.98
CA SER A 117 38.84 -8.98 -15.09
C SER A 117 39.41 -10.41 -15.15
N SER A 118 39.61 -11.04 -13.98
CA SER A 118 40.03 -12.44 -13.85
C SER A 118 38.90 -13.46 -13.98
N ARG A 119 37.64 -13.01 -14.24
CA ARG A 119 36.42 -13.83 -14.35
C ARG A 119 36.04 -14.60 -13.08
N GLN A 120 36.55 -14.20 -11.92
CA GLN A 120 36.16 -14.76 -10.63
C GLN A 120 34.81 -14.18 -10.14
N LEU A 121 34.46 -12.99 -10.61
CA LEU A 121 33.20 -12.31 -10.29
C LEU A 121 32.54 -11.85 -11.60
N ASN A 122 31.28 -12.24 -11.79
CA ASN A 122 30.48 -11.76 -12.91
C ASN A 122 29.50 -10.67 -12.41
N VAL A 123 29.57 -9.48 -13.00
CA VAL A 123 28.75 -8.32 -12.70
C VAL A 123 28.04 -7.75 -13.94
N SER A 124 28.04 -8.51 -15.03
CA SER A 124 27.51 -8.03 -16.33
C SER A 124 26.03 -7.68 -16.26
N SER A 125 25.27 -8.46 -15.51
CA SER A 125 23.81 -8.29 -15.35
C SER A 125 23.40 -7.04 -14.57
N ILE A 126 24.28 -6.54 -13.67
CA ILE A 126 24.00 -5.36 -12.86
C ILE A 126 24.67 -4.08 -13.38
N ARG A 127 25.47 -4.20 -14.45
CA ARG A 127 26.19 -3.04 -15.01
C ARG A 127 25.22 -2.08 -15.70
N GLY A 128 25.16 -0.85 -15.22
CA GLY A 128 24.20 0.16 -15.66
C GLY A 128 22.78 -0.07 -15.13
N GLY A 129 22.58 -1.07 -14.26
CA GLY A 129 21.33 -1.33 -13.58
C GLY A 129 21.05 -0.32 -12.48
N TRP A 130 19.82 -0.31 -12.01
CA TRP A 130 19.32 0.53 -10.92
C TRP A 130 19.12 -0.32 -9.67
N GLU A 131 19.86 -0.01 -8.59
CA GLU A 131 19.72 -0.63 -7.26
C GLU A 131 19.87 -2.17 -7.26
N GLN A 132 20.61 -2.70 -8.22
CA GLN A 132 20.90 -4.13 -8.31
C GLN A 132 22.21 -4.48 -7.58
N PHE A 133 22.35 -5.73 -7.20
CA PHE A 133 23.56 -6.20 -6.52
C PHE A 133 23.89 -7.66 -6.83
N VAL A 134 25.14 -8.00 -6.58
CA VAL A 134 25.68 -9.37 -6.59
C VAL A 134 26.20 -9.68 -5.19
N ILE A 135 25.87 -10.87 -4.68
CA ILE A 135 26.50 -11.47 -3.51
C ILE A 135 27.13 -12.79 -3.92
N LYS A 136 28.44 -12.91 -3.74
CA LYS A 136 29.16 -14.12 -4.16
C LYS A 136 30.27 -14.50 -3.19
N VAL A 137 30.38 -15.82 -2.91
CA VAL A 137 31.56 -16.38 -2.25
C VAL A 137 32.65 -16.59 -3.29
N VAL A 138 33.80 -15.93 -3.12
CA VAL A 138 34.97 -16.06 -3.95
C VAL A 138 36.15 -16.51 -3.06
N GLY A 139 36.56 -17.78 -3.17
CA GLY A 139 37.55 -18.35 -2.29
C GLY A 139 37.08 -18.33 -0.83
N ARG A 140 37.74 -17.53 0.00
CA ARG A 140 37.41 -17.38 1.43
C ARG A 140 36.81 -15.99 1.74
N GLN A 141 36.21 -15.36 0.77
CA GLN A 141 35.63 -14.02 0.88
C GLN A 141 34.18 -13.99 0.45
N LEU A 142 33.38 -13.25 1.18
CA LEU A 142 32.03 -12.84 0.76
C LEU A 142 32.14 -11.48 0.07
N ILE A 143 31.77 -11.43 -1.20
CA ILE A 143 31.82 -10.24 -2.03
C ILE A 143 30.39 -9.72 -2.21
N VAL A 144 30.16 -8.46 -1.86
CA VAL A 144 28.91 -7.74 -2.07
C VAL A 144 29.18 -6.54 -2.98
N VAL A 145 28.57 -6.52 -4.16
CA VAL A 145 28.79 -5.44 -5.14
C VAL A 145 27.47 -4.91 -5.63
N GLY A 146 27.24 -3.60 -5.46
CA GLY A 146 26.06 -2.92 -6.01
C GLY A 146 26.33 -2.25 -7.35
N SER A 147 25.29 -2.15 -8.19
CA SER A 147 25.31 -1.31 -9.39
C SER A 147 25.48 0.18 -9.05
N ASP A 148 24.97 0.56 -7.88
CA ASP A 148 25.03 1.89 -7.28
C ASP A 148 25.09 1.78 -5.73
N ARG A 149 25.09 2.95 -5.02
CA ARG A 149 25.23 3.00 -3.57
C ARG A 149 24.12 2.26 -2.83
N ARG A 150 22.86 2.31 -3.36
CA ARG A 150 21.72 1.61 -2.75
C ARG A 150 21.74 0.13 -3.06
N GLY A 151 22.14 -0.27 -4.27
CA GLY A 151 22.33 -1.68 -4.58
C GLY A 151 23.34 -2.36 -3.64
N ALA A 152 24.47 -1.72 -3.34
CA ALA A 152 25.45 -2.24 -2.37
C ALA A 152 24.85 -2.34 -0.95
N ALA A 153 24.08 -1.33 -0.53
CA ALA A 153 23.38 -1.32 0.74
C ALA A 153 22.32 -2.43 0.83
N TYR A 154 21.50 -2.61 -0.20
CA TYR A 154 20.49 -3.67 -0.26
C TYR A 154 21.13 -5.07 -0.22
N GLY A 155 22.29 -5.25 -0.84
CA GLY A 155 23.01 -6.51 -0.74
C GLY A 155 23.40 -6.86 0.70
N LEU A 156 23.89 -5.91 1.47
CA LEU A 156 24.18 -6.10 2.90
C LEU A 156 22.94 -6.37 3.73
N LEU A 157 21.88 -5.56 3.55
CA LEU A 157 20.65 -5.71 4.32
C LEU A 157 19.87 -6.97 3.94
N THR A 158 20.03 -7.48 2.70
CA THR A 158 19.51 -8.80 2.32
C THR A 158 20.26 -9.92 3.08
N LEU A 159 21.55 -9.79 3.29
CA LEU A 159 22.28 -10.73 4.15
C LEU A 159 21.83 -10.62 5.60
N SER A 160 21.59 -9.40 6.14
CA SER A 160 21.03 -9.19 7.48
C SER A 160 19.70 -9.92 7.65
N GLU A 161 18.80 -9.77 6.68
CA GLU A 161 17.50 -10.43 6.68
C GLU A 161 17.64 -11.97 6.63
N LYS A 162 18.56 -12.49 5.80
CA LYS A 162 18.85 -13.92 5.71
C LYS A 162 19.49 -14.48 7.00
N MET A 163 20.14 -13.65 7.80
CA MET A 163 20.62 -14.01 9.13
C MET A 163 19.54 -13.96 10.21
N GLY A 164 18.34 -13.49 9.89
CA GLY A 164 17.21 -13.38 10.82
C GLY A 164 16.98 -11.99 11.42
N VAL A 165 17.64 -10.94 10.91
CA VAL A 165 17.36 -9.56 11.30
C VAL A 165 16.20 -9.03 10.44
N SER A 166 14.98 -9.04 10.99
CA SER A 166 13.80 -8.50 10.33
C SER A 166 13.97 -7.01 10.00
N PRO A 167 13.44 -6.49 8.89
CA PRO A 167 13.27 -5.05 8.67
C PRO A 167 12.59 -4.35 9.85
N TRP A 168 11.69 -5.04 10.51
CA TRP A 168 10.88 -4.57 11.64
C TRP A 168 11.50 -4.79 13.02
N TYR A 169 12.79 -5.20 13.09
CA TYR A 169 13.44 -5.50 14.37
C TYR A 169 13.39 -4.32 15.36
N TRP A 170 13.39 -3.09 14.87
CA TRP A 170 13.32 -1.90 15.69
C TRP A 170 11.91 -1.29 15.74
N PHE A 171 11.24 -1.14 14.57
CA PHE A 171 9.93 -0.45 14.47
C PHE A 171 8.75 -1.28 14.98
N ALA A 172 8.87 -2.61 15.01
CA ALA A 172 7.87 -3.50 15.59
C ALA A 172 8.48 -4.54 16.53
N ASP A 173 9.69 -4.27 17.03
CA ASP A 173 10.32 -5.05 18.10
C ASP A 173 10.45 -6.55 17.82
N VAL A 174 10.54 -6.92 16.52
CA VAL A 174 10.74 -8.32 16.13
C VAL A 174 12.08 -8.81 16.67
N PRO A 175 12.10 -9.81 17.56
CA PRO A 175 13.33 -10.29 18.16
C PRO A 175 14.30 -10.88 17.15
N VAL A 176 15.58 -10.72 17.38
CA VAL A 176 16.64 -11.33 16.58
C VAL A 176 17.16 -12.57 17.31
N ALA A 177 16.98 -13.73 16.68
CA ALA A 177 17.46 -14.99 17.26
C ALA A 177 19.00 -15.05 17.26
N HIS A 178 19.58 -15.55 18.33
CA HIS A 178 21.03 -15.74 18.44
C HIS A 178 21.45 -17.06 17.75
N LEU A 179 22.48 -16.97 16.88
CA LEU A 179 23.09 -18.12 16.20
C LEU A 179 24.49 -18.36 16.74
N GLN A 180 24.86 -19.63 17.02
CA GLN A 180 26.19 -20.03 17.49
C GLN A 180 27.27 -19.94 16.40
N ALA A 181 26.86 -20.01 15.15
CA ALA A 181 27.72 -19.85 13.97
C ALA A 181 26.93 -19.31 12.78
N ILE A 182 27.62 -18.70 11.84
CA ILE A 182 27.03 -18.21 10.59
C ILE A 182 27.86 -18.71 9.43
N TYR A 183 27.25 -19.53 8.56
CA TYR A 183 27.81 -20.01 7.31
C TYR A 183 27.04 -19.45 6.14
N VAL A 184 27.71 -19.10 5.04
CA VAL A 184 27.10 -18.49 3.87
C VAL A 184 27.46 -19.26 2.61
N ASP A 185 26.45 -19.59 1.79
CA ASP A 185 26.59 -19.99 0.40
C ASP A 185 25.97 -18.92 -0.47
N ALA A 186 26.77 -18.30 -1.35
CA ALA A 186 26.29 -17.24 -2.19
C ALA A 186 26.89 -17.28 -3.61
N ASP A 187 26.02 -17.35 -4.58
CA ASP A 187 26.21 -16.98 -5.99
C ASP A 187 24.88 -16.38 -6.45
N TYR A 188 24.62 -15.15 -6.00
CA TYR A 188 23.32 -14.51 -6.07
C TYR A 188 23.40 -13.19 -6.83
N VAL A 189 22.49 -12.98 -7.73
CA VAL A 189 22.27 -11.73 -8.46
C VAL A 189 20.85 -11.27 -8.21
N SER A 190 20.69 -10.04 -7.71
CA SER A 190 19.35 -9.46 -7.56
C SER A 190 18.73 -9.12 -8.91
N GLN A 191 17.41 -9.18 -8.98
CA GLN A 191 16.70 -8.54 -10.07
C GLN A 191 16.70 -7.01 -9.93
N ALA A 192 16.33 -6.29 -10.98
CA ALA A 192 16.01 -4.87 -10.89
C ALA A 192 14.67 -4.71 -10.14
N PRO A 193 14.52 -3.69 -9.27
CA PRO A 193 13.22 -3.41 -8.66
C PRO A 193 12.16 -3.12 -9.72
N SER A 194 10.95 -3.64 -9.52
CA SER A 194 9.82 -3.41 -10.43
C SER A 194 9.44 -1.93 -10.50
N ILE A 195 9.51 -1.24 -9.38
CA ILE A 195 9.22 0.20 -9.29
C ILE A 195 10.50 0.96 -8.98
N LYS A 196 10.76 2.04 -9.73
CA LYS A 196 12.01 2.79 -9.62
C LYS A 196 12.13 3.56 -8.29
N TYR A 197 11.12 4.33 -7.90
CA TYR A 197 11.07 5.10 -6.67
C TYR A 197 9.97 4.55 -5.78
N ARG A 198 10.31 4.12 -4.56
CA ARG A 198 9.45 3.41 -3.62
C ARG A 198 9.61 4.02 -2.24
N GLY A 199 8.51 4.47 -1.65
CA GLY A 199 8.60 5.10 -0.33
C GLY A 199 7.26 5.31 0.34
N VAL A 200 7.32 5.91 1.52
CA VAL A 200 6.14 6.26 2.30
C VAL A 200 5.95 7.77 2.38
N PHE A 201 4.73 8.17 2.64
CA PHE A 201 4.36 9.51 3.06
C PHE A 201 3.81 9.46 4.49
N ILE A 202 4.47 10.16 5.39
CA ILE A 202 3.99 10.40 6.75
C ILE A 202 3.07 11.62 6.66
N ASN A 203 1.76 11.40 6.72
CA ASN A 203 0.77 12.43 6.40
C ASN A 203 -0.16 12.79 7.54
N ASP A 204 -0.24 11.98 8.59
CA ASP A 204 -1.18 12.17 9.69
C ASP A 204 -0.46 12.02 11.04
N GLU A 205 0.71 12.61 11.13
CA GLU A 205 1.63 12.51 12.29
C GLU A 205 1.04 13.03 13.59
N ASP A 206 -0.06 13.78 13.53
CA ASP A 206 -0.80 14.27 14.69
C ASP A 206 -1.32 13.13 15.57
N TRP A 207 -1.67 12.00 14.97
CA TRP A 207 -2.32 10.89 15.65
C TRP A 207 -1.40 10.07 16.53
N GLY A 208 -0.11 10.01 16.21
CA GLY A 208 0.79 9.16 16.96
C GLY A 208 2.25 9.57 16.88
N LEU A 209 2.84 9.56 15.71
CA LEU A 209 4.28 9.71 15.50
C LEU A 209 4.82 11.02 16.08
N LYS A 210 4.11 12.14 15.90
CA LYS A 210 4.48 13.45 16.46
C LYS A 210 4.48 13.42 17.98
N THR A 211 3.40 12.90 18.58
CA THR A 211 3.23 12.87 20.02
C THR A 211 4.28 11.95 20.65
N TRP A 212 4.51 10.77 20.07
CA TRP A 212 5.54 9.83 20.50
C TRP A 212 6.95 10.43 20.39
N ALA A 213 7.30 11.03 19.25
CA ALA A 213 8.61 11.65 19.06
C ALA A 213 8.84 12.77 20.06
N ALA A 214 7.91 13.73 20.15
CA ALA A 214 8.03 14.90 20.98
C ALA A 214 8.04 14.62 22.49
N GLN A 215 7.31 13.60 22.94
CA GLN A 215 7.12 13.32 24.38
C GLN A 215 7.92 12.12 24.87
N ASN A 216 8.33 11.22 23.96
CA ASN A 216 9.00 9.98 24.35
C ASN A 216 10.41 9.85 23.76
N TYR A 217 10.58 9.99 22.43
CA TYR A 217 11.82 9.60 21.74
C TYR A 217 12.80 10.77 21.51
N GLU A 218 12.32 11.95 21.13
CA GLU A 218 13.11 13.19 20.94
C GLU A 218 12.63 14.33 21.84
N LYS A 219 12.44 14.04 23.13
CA LYS A 219 11.92 14.99 24.14
C LYS A 219 12.66 16.32 24.17
N GLU A 220 13.96 16.28 23.95
CA GLU A 220 14.81 17.47 23.92
C GLU A 220 14.49 18.41 22.75
N LEU A 221 14.01 17.86 21.64
CA LEU A 221 13.58 18.63 20.48
C LEU A 221 12.09 19.02 20.57
N GLY A 222 11.28 18.14 21.17
CA GLY A 222 9.83 18.32 21.26
C GLY A 222 9.12 18.21 19.91
N ASP A 223 9.72 17.51 18.94
CA ASP A 223 9.27 17.42 17.57
C ASP A 223 9.68 16.10 16.92
N ILE A 224 9.26 15.87 15.66
CA ILE A 224 9.82 14.84 14.79
C ILE A 224 11.13 15.37 14.22
N GLY A 225 12.25 14.79 14.62
CA GLY A 225 13.56 15.27 14.25
C GLY A 225 14.48 14.20 13.69
N PRO A 226 15.79 14.49 13.64
CA PRO A 226 16.79 13.65 12.99
C PRO A 226 16.88 12.23 13.58
N LYS A 227 16.62 12.03 14.88
CA LYS A 227 16.64 10.68 15.48
C LYS A 227 15.46 9.83 14.99
N THR A 228 14.28 10.42 14.91
CA THR A 228 13.09 9.75 14.37
C THR A 228 13.29 9.42 12.89
N TYR A 229 13.75 10.39 12.10
CA TYR A 229 14.02 10.14 10.67
C TYR A 229 15.18 9.17 10.44
N ASP A 230 16.14 9.03 11.36
CA ASP A 230 17.18 8.00 11.29
C ASP A 230 16.56 6.60 11.30
N ARG A 231 15.59 6.36 12.19
CA ARG A 231 14.87 5.08 12.26
C ARG A 231 13.93 4.84 11.07
N VAL A 232 13.24 5.88 10.63
CA VAL A 232 12.37 5.78 9.44
C VAL A 232 13.20 5.46 8.18
N CYS A 233 14.34 6.14 7.99
CA CYS A 233 15.21 5.88 6.85
C CYS A 233 15.87 4.50 6.92
N GLU A 234 16.22 4.01 8.11
CA GLU A 234 16.69 2.64 8.31
C GLU A 234 15.63 1.62 7.89
N LEU A 235 14.39 1.78 8.39
CA LEU A 235 13.26 0.91 8.03
C LEU A 235 13.05 0.89 6.51
N LEU A 236 12.95 2.06 5.89
CA LEU A 236 12.76 2.16 4.44
C LEU A 236 13.85 1.44 3.65
N LEU A 237 15.12 1.64 4.02
CA LEU A 237 16.22 0.99 3.32
C LEU A 237 16.21 -0.54 3.51
N ARG A 238 15.83 -1.03 4.71
CA ARG A 238 15.65 -2.47 4.98
C ARG A 238 14.50 -3.07 4.16
N LEU A 239 13.42 -2.33 3.97
CA LEU A 239 12.30 -2.67 3.09
C LEU A 239 12.63 -2.50 1.59
N LYS A 240 13.88 -2.17 1.24
CA LYS A 240 14.32 -1.82 -0.12
C LYS A 240 13.56 -0.62 -0.71
N GLY A 241 13.06 0.27 0.16
CA GLY A 241 12.60 1.60 -0.18
C GLY A 241 13.75 2.56 -0.43
N ASN A 242 13.50 3.66 -1.16
CA ASN A 242 14.55 4.61 -1.55
C ASN A 242 14.11 6.07 -1.45
N MET A 243 12.88 6.34 -1.01
CA MET A 243 12.38 7.70 -0.86
C MET A 243 11.48 7.86 0.37
N LEU A 244 11.35 9.09 0.84
CA LEU A 244 10.50 9.49 1.95
C LEU A 244 9.84 10.84 1.63
N ALA A 245 8.52 10.91 1.75
CA ALA A 245 7.80 12.16 1.95
C ALA A 245 7.59 12.34 3.46
N PRO A 246 8.26 13.33 4.10
CA PRO A 246 8.23 13.49 5.54
C PRO A 246 6.92 14.08 6.04
N ALA A 247 6.74 14.08 7.36
CA ALA A 247 5.66 14.74 8.07
C ALA A 247 5.45 16.18 7.62
N MET A 248 4.17 16.59 7.46
CA MET A 248 3.88 17.88 6.83
C MET A 248 2.84 18.75 7.53
N HIS A 249 2.11 18.23 8.52
CA HIS A 249 1.07 18.98 9.21
C HIS A 249 1.62 20.13 10.05
N SER A 250 0.78 21.13 10.31
CA SER A 250 1.17 22.34 11.05
C SER A 250 1.54 22.08 12.52
N CYS A 251 1.21 20.92 13.07
CA CYS A 251 1.60 20.48 14.42
C CYS A 251 3.09 20.13 14.52
N THR A 252 3.74 19.88 13.38
CA THR A 252 5.14 19.45 13.27
C THR A 252 5.95 20.54 12.60
N GLY A 253 7.21 20.73 13.02
CA GLY A 253 8.17 21.54 12.29
C GLY A 253 8.42 20.95 10.90
N ALA A 254 8.62 21.81 9.90
CA ALA A 254 8.98 21.33 8.58
C ALA A 254 10.26 20.47 8.65
N PHE A 255 10.34 19.42 7.83
CA PHE A 255 11.52 18.52 7.78
C PHE A 255 12.85 19.29 7.70
N TYR A 256 12.89 20.34 6.91
CA TYR A 256 14.10 21.16 6.72
C TYR A 256 14.30 22.23 7.80
N SER A 257 13.38 22.42 8.75
CA SER A 257 13.61 23.24 9.94
C SER A 257 14.59 22.58 10.91
N HIS A 258 14.82 21.27 10.75
CA HIS A 258 15.84 20.47 11.42
C HIS A 258 16.90 20.02 10.40
N PRO A 259 17.95 20.83 10.11
CA PRO A 259 18.88 20.57 9.01
C PRO A 259 19.57 19.19 9.06
N GLU A 260 19.75 18.62 10.24
CA GLU A 260 20.33 17.30 10.44
C GLU A 260 19.46 16.18 9.87
N SER A 261 18.14 16.37 9.73
CA SER A 261 17.23 15.39 9.15
C SER A 261 17.59 15.06 7.69
N GLN A 262 17.97 16.08 6.91
CA GLN A 262 18.43 15.87 5.52
C GLN A 262 19.77 15.13 5.47
N VAL A 263 20.67 15.42 6.41
CA VAL A 263 21.97 14.71 6.52
C VAL A 263 21.75 13.24 6.84
N VAL A 264 20.79 12.94 7.70
CA VAL A 264 20.39 11.57 8.06
C VAL A 264 19.81 10.85 6.83
N ALA A 265 18.91 11.47 6.11
CA ALA A 265 18.34 10.86 4.90
C ALA A 265 19.42 10.53 3.85
N ASP A 266 20.35 11.45 3.59
CA ASP A 266 21.47 11.20 2.65
C ASP A 266 22.42 10.10 3.15
N LYS A 267 22.70 10.05 4.46
CA LYS A 267 23.48 8.98 5.09
C LYS A 267 22.90 7.59 4.77
N TRP A 268 21.58 7.44 4.84
CA TRP A 268 20.87 6.21 4.47
C TRP A 268 20.68 6.03 2.97
N GLY A 269 20.97 7.06 2.16
CA GLY A 269 20.72 7.04 0.72
C GLY A 269 19.25 7.20 0.35
N ILE A 270 18.42 7.67 1.29
CA ILE A 270 17.00 7.94 1.07
C ILE A 270 16.82 9.33 0.43
N MET A 271 16.10 9.36 -0.69
CA MET A 271 15.73 10.59 -1.37
C MET A 271 14.53 11.23 -0.68
N ILE A 272 14.58 12.53 -0.44
CA ILE A 272 13.40 13.25 0.03
C ILE A 272 12.54 13.67 -1.15
N THR A 273 11.26 13.39 -1.03
CA THR A 273 10.19 13.91 -1.88
C THR A 273 9.20 14.67 -0.99
N THR A 274 8.16 15.23 -1.55
CA THR A 274 7.13 15.94 -0.79
C THR A 274 5.76 15.66 -1.37
N SER A 275 4.73 16.00 -0.61
CA SER A 275 3.33 15.83 -1.01
C SER A 275 2.98 16.69 -2.24
N HIS A 276 1.80 16.43 -2.79
CA HIS A 276 1.23 17.17 -3.92
C HIS A 276 0.98 18.66 -3.63
N CYS A 277 0.96 19.07 -2.36
CA CYS A 277 0.75 20.47 -1.96
C CYS A 277 2.05 21.20 -1.54
N GLU A 278 3.19 20.49 -1.49
CA GLU A 278 4.49 21.02 -1.06
C GLU A 278 5.48 21.13 -2.23
N PRO A 279 5.38 22.16 -3.08
CA PRO A 279 6.22 22.27 -4.27
C PRO A 279 7.69 22.47 -3.93
N LEU A 280 8.59 21.84 -4.69
CA LEU A 280 10.04 21.99 -4.57
C LEU A 280 10.55 21.83 -3.13
N LEU A 281 10.07 20.81 -2.42
CA LEU A 281 10.47 20.48 -1.05
C LEU A 281 10.10 21.57 0.00
N PHE A 282 9.16 22.43 -0.32
CA PHE A 282 8.76 23.53 0.54
C PHE A 282 7.45 23.19 1.26
N ASN A 283 7.51 23.01 2.57
CA ASN A 283 6.33 22.83 3.40
C ASN A 283 5.62 24.16 3.62
N ASN A 284 4.45 24.34 3.06
CA ASN A 284 3.66 25.56 3.20
C ASN A 284 2.64 25.52 4.37
N ALA A 285 2.54 24.38 5.08
CA ALA A 285 1.66 24.22 6.24
C ALA A 285 2.33 24.65 7.54
N ALA A 286 3.65 24.43 7.68
CA ALA A 286 4.39 24.81 8.87
C ALA A 286 4.56 26.34 8.99
N LEU A 287 4.15 26.91 10.13
CA LEU A 287 4.24 28.36 10.38
C LEU A 287 5.69 28.90 10.33
N SER A 288 6.67 28.08 10.63
CA SER A 288 8.09 28.41 10.49
C SER A 288 8.48 28.71 9.06
N GLU A 289 7.88 28.03 8.09
CA GLU A 289 8.16 28.16 6.67
C GLU A 289 7.28 29.23 6.02
N TRP A 290 5.96 29.14 6.19
CA TRP A 290 5.00 30.09 5.64
C TRP A 290 4.05 30.59 6.71
N ASP A 291 4.10 31.90 6.96
CA ASP A 291 3.17 32.62 7.84
C ASP A 291 2.44 33.66 7.00
N LYS A 292 1.13 33.51 6.88
CA LYS A 292 0.30 34.41 6.08
C LYS A 292 0.41 35.86 6.50
N SER A 293 0.65 36.15 7.80
CA SER A 293 0.83 37.51 8.30
C SER A 293 2.16 38.14 7.87
N ARG A 294 3.20 37.31 7.69
CA ARG A 294 4.55 37.72 7.30
C ARG A 294 4.76 37.64 5.80
N ASP A 295 4.28 36.58 5.16
CA ASP A 295 4.61 36.16 3.79
C ASP A 295 3.45 36.47 2.81
N GLY A 296 2.26 36.88 3.31
CA GLY A 296 1.05 37.13 2.51
C GLY A 296 0.31 35.86 2.10
N GLU A 297 -0.65 36.02 1.18
CA GLU A 297 -1.45 34.90 0.69
C GLU A 297 -0.61 33.93 -0.16
N TRP A 298 -0.86 32.61 0.01
CA TRP A 298 -0.32 31.58 -0.87
C TRP A 298 -1.12 31.57 -2.19
N ASN A 299 -0.90 32.59 -3.01
CA ASN A 299 -1.59 32.81 -4.28
C ASN A 299 -0.59 33.30 -5.32
N TYR A 300 -0.35 32.46 -6.34
CA TYR A 300 0.66 32.77 -7.36
C TYR A 300 0.32 33.99 -8.21
N GLU A 301 -0.95 34.26 -8.46
CA GLU A 301 -1.37 35.40 -9.27
C GLU A 301 -1.04 36.76 -8.60
N THR A 302 -1.12 36.81 -7.26
CA THR A 302 -0.96 38.04 -6.50
C THR A 302 0.35 38.14 -5.71
N ASN A 303 1.02 37.00 -5.43
CA ASN A 303 2.20 36.93 -4.56
C ASN A 303 3.31 36.00 -5.08
N SER A 304 3.43 35.86 -6.41
CA SER A 304 4.43 34.97 -7.03
C SER A 304 5.88 35.28 -6.62
N ALA A 305 6.21 36.54 -6.40
CA ALA A 305 7.56 36.96 -6.03
C ALA A 305 8.02 36.37 -4.68
N THR A 306 7.17 36.41 -3.64
CA THR A 306 7.46 35.84 -2.33
C THR A 306 7.53 34.32 -2.41
N ILE A 307 6.56 33.70 -3.08
CA ILE A 307 6.52 32.23 -3.28
C ILE A 307 7.80 31.75 -3.96
N LEU A 308 8.14 32.32 -5.11
CA LEU A 308 9.33 31.93 -5.86
C LEU A 308 10.63 32.17 -5.09
N LYS A 309 10.72 33.22 -4.28
CA LYS A 309 11.88 33.46 -3.40
C LYS A 309 12.04 32.38 -2.35
N LYS A 310 10.94 31.91 -1.76
CA LYS A 310 10.97 30.80 -0.77
C LYS A 310 11.41 29.49 -1.43
N LEU A 311 10.85 29.18 -2.60
CA LEU A 311 11.23 27.98 -3.38
C LEU A 311 12.71 28.04 -3.83
N ASP A 312 13.19 29.22 -4.30
CA ASP A 312 14.58 29.43 -4.69
C ASP A 312 15.55 29.17 -3.51
N ASN A 313 15.22 29.70 -2.33
CA ASN A 313 15.98 29.45 -1.12
C ASN A 313 16.03 27.96 -0.76
N ARG A 314 14.89 27.27 -0.76
CA ARG A 314 14.82 25.83 -0.44
C ARG A 314 15.70 24.99 -1.35
N ILE A 315 15.65 25.21 -2.67
CA ILE A 315 16.48 24.47 -3.62
C ILE A 315 17.95 24.81 -3.45
N ARG A 316 18.30 26.07 -3.14
CA ARG A 316 19.69 26.44 -2.81
C ARG A 316 20.22 25.67 -1.61
N GLU A 317 19.43 25.56 -0.53
CA GLU A 317 19.81 24.87 0.71
C GLU A 317 19.97 23.35 0.53
N THR A 318 19.20 22.77 -0.38
CA THR A 318 19.14 21.31 -0.60
C THR A 318 19.88 20.84 -1.86
N ALA A 319 20.63 21.74 -2.52
CA ALA A 319 21.23 21.49 -3.84
C ALA A 319 22.17 20.28 -3.89
N GLN A 320 22.90 19.99 -2.80
CA GLN A 320 23.87 18.90 -2.74
C GLN A 320 23.24 17.51 -2.57
N TYR A 321 21.98 17.42 -2.14
CA TYR A 321 21.32 16.16 -1.82
C TYR A 321 20.55 15.59 -3.02
N ASP A 322 20.38 14.28 -3.05
CA ASP A 322 19.48 13.61 -3.99
C ASP A 322 18.03 13.73 -3.52
N ASN A 323 17.21 14.39 -4.31
CA ASN A 323 15.79 14.63 -4.01
C ASN A 323 14.92 14.36 -5.24
N ILE A 324 13.65 14.10 -5.02
CA ILE A 324 12.60 14.04 -6.05
C ILE A 324 11.72 15.28 -5.88
N TYR A 325 11.51 16.04 -6.94
CA TYR A 325 10.90 17.37 -6.85
C TYR A 325 9.42 17.32 -7.23
N THR A 326 8.56 17.64 -6.29
CA THR A 326 7.13 17.88 -6.55
C THR A 326 6.96 19.19 -7.31
N MET A 327 6.33 19.13 -8.47
CA MET A 327 6.13 20.21 -9.39
C MET A 327 4.68 20.72 -9.37
N GLY A 328 4.46 21.96 -9.77
CA GLY A 328 3.17 22.60 -9.70
C GLY A 328 2.94 23.29 -8.35
N MET A 329 1.70 23.51 -7.99
CA MET A 329 1.28 23.98 -6.66
C MET A 329 -0.21 23.76 -6.47
N ARG A 330 -0.63 23.68 -5.23
CA ARG A 330 -2.02 23.79 -4.75
C ARG A 330 -2.19 25.02 -3.85
N GLY A 331 -3.25 25.08 -3.07
CA GLY A 331 -3.43 26.08 -2.03
C GLY A 331 -2.50 25.88 -0.84
N LEU A 332 -2.77 26.57 0.24
CA LEU A 332 -2.04 26.43 1.49
C LEU A 332 -2.43 25.07 2.10
N HIS A 333 -1.44 24.31 2.58
CA HIS A 333 -1.67 22.96 3.04
C HIS A 333 -2.38 22.13 1.94
N ASP A 334 -3.49 21.46 2.22
CA ASP A 334 -4.28 20.71 1.25
C ASP A 334 -5.47 21.50 0.63
N GLU A 335 -5.51 22.82 0.79
CA GLU A 335 -6.54 23.65 0.16
C GLU A 335 -6.44 23.62 -1.37
N ALA A 336 -7.55 23.91 -2.03
CA ALA A 336 -7.56 24.14 -3.48
C ALA A 336 -6.75 25.37 -3.88
N MET A 337 -6.15 25.32 -5.07
CA MET A 337 -5.37 26.43 -5.63
C MET A 337 -6.17 27.74 -5.62
N LYS A 338 -5.59 28.81 -5.04
CA LYS A 338 -6.17 30.16 -5.03
C LYS A 338 -6.03 30.85 -6.38
N GLY A 339 -6.85 31.86 -6.64
CA GLY A 339 -6.89 32.63 -7.89
C GLY A 339 -8.13 32.34 -8.71
N SER A 340 -8.02 32.36 -10.04
CA SER A 340 -9.14 32.03 -10.94
C SER A 340 -9.79 30.69 -10.57
N THR A 341 -11.12 30.61 -10.72
CA THR A 341 -11.86 29.36 -10.56
C THR A 341 -12.00 28.57 -11.87
N ASP A 342 -11.68 29.19 -13.02
CA ASP A 342 -11.70 28.51 -14.32
C ASP A 342 -10.51 27.54 -14.44
N PRO A 343 -10.74 26.25 -14.66
CA PRO A 343 -9.67 25.26 -14.79
C PRO A 343 -8.65 25.58 -15.89
N LYS A 344 -9.07 26.21 -17.00
CA LYS A 344 -8.18 26.61 -18.10
C LYS A 344 -7.25 27.77 -17.71
N ASP A 345 -7.74 28.72 -16.90
CA ASP A 345 -6.90 29.80 -16.38
C ASP A 345 -5.90 29.25 -15.37
N ARG A 346 -6.34 28.37 -14.48
CA ARG A 346 -5.46 27.64 -13.56
C ARG A 346 -4.40 26.83 -14.30
N ALA A 347 -4.75 26.16 -15.40
CA ALA A 347 -3.79 25.44 -16.25
C ALA A 347 -2.70 26.40 -16.78
N ARG A 348 -3.08 27.56 -17.31
CA ARG A 348 -2.11 28.58 -17.78
C ARG A 348 -1.20 29.11 -16.66
N THR A 349 -1.74 29.24 -15.46
CA THR A 349 -0.96 29.64 -14.27
C THR A 349 0.02 28.53 -13.87
N LEU A 350 -0.41 27.26 -13.82
CA LEU A 350 0.46 26.13 -13.50
C LEU A 350 1.56 25.91 -14.53
N GLU A 351 1.32 26.12 -15.83
CA GLU A 351 2.36 26.08 -16.87
C GLU A 351 3.48 27.10 -16.56
N LYS A 352 3.13 28.32 -16.14
CA LYS A 352 4.12 29.32 -15.71
C LYS A 352 4.86 28.91 -14.44
N VAL A 353 4.17 28.27 -13.51
CA VAL A 353 4.77 27.73 -12.28
C VAL A 353 5.80 26.66 -12.63
N PHE A 354 5.48 25.67 -13.48
CA PHE A 354 6.44 24.66 -13.95
C PHE A 354 7.69 25.31 -14.55
N ASP A 355 7.54 26.29 -15.44
CA ASP A 355 8.68 26.96 -16.08
C ASP A 355 9.59 27.61 -15.04
N LYS A 356 9.01 28.30 -14.04
CA LYS A 356 9.81 28.95 -12.99
C LYS A 356 10.48 27.97 -12.05
N GLN A 357 9.78 26.93 -11.66
CA GLN A 357 10.34 25.87 -10.83
C GLN A 357 11.51 25.16 -11.53
N ARG A 358 11.39 24.85 -12.81
CA ARG A 358 12.47 24.25 -13.61
C ARG A 358 13.69 25.17 -13.75
N GLN A 359 13.49 26.49 -13.92
CA GLN A 359 14.58 27.47 -13.90
C GLN A 359 15.32 27.48 -12.57
N ILE A 360 14.61 27.41 -11.43
CA ILE A 360 15.21 27.30 -10.09
C ILE A 360 16.03 26.01 -9.95
N LEU A 361 15.50 24.88 -10.39
CA LEU A 361 16.21 23.60 -10.36
C LEU A 361 17.50 23.66 -11.19
N GLU A 362 17.46 24.12 -12.44
CA GLU A 362 18.63 24.25 -13.31
C GLU A 362 19.71 25.15 -12.71
N LYS A 363 19.30 26.27 -12.07
CA LYS A 363 20.18 27.23 -11.42
C LYS A 363 21.07 26.60 -10.35
N TYR A 364 20.53 25.74 -9.51
CA TYR A 364 21.25 25.21 -8.34
C TYR A 364 21.76 23.77 -8.52
N LYS A 365 21.09 22.97 -9.33
CA LYS A 365 21.54 21.58 -9.58
C LYS A 365 22.59 21.48 -10.68
N HIS A 366 22.83 22.58 -11.43
CA HIS A 366 23.77 22.62 -12.57
C HIS A 366 23.54 21.49 -13.60
N LYS A 367 22.27 21.05 -13.73
CA LYS A 367 21.79 20.04 -14.67
C LYS A 367 20.55 20.57 -15.38
N LYS A 368 20.29 20.08 -16.57
CA LYS A 368 19.00 20.38 -17.23
C LYS A 368 17.85 19.77 -16.46
N ALA A 369 16.71 20.45 -16.39
CA ALA A 369 15.57 20.00 -15.61
C ALA A 369 15.12 18.58 -15.96
N HIS A 370 15.14 18.21 -17.25
CA HIS A 370 14.80 16.84 -17.70
C HIS A 370 15.74 15.72 -17.21
N GLN A 371 16.87 16.07 -16.59
CA GLN A 371 17.80 15.10 -15.98
C GLN A 371 17.55 14.89 -14.49
N LEU A 372 16.63 15.68 -13.92
CA LEU A 372 16.28 15.63 -12.51
C LEU A 372 14.95 14.89 -12.32
N PRO A 373 14.81 14.08 -11.27
CA PRO A 373 13.55 13.42 -10.99
C PRO A 373 12.50 14.44 -10.55
N GLN A 374 11.42 14.54 -11.30
CA GLN A 374 10.33 15.48 -11.08
C GLN A 374 9.01 14.71 -11.14
N ILE A 375 8.08 15.04 -10.27
CA ILE A 375 6.73 14.45 -10.23
C ILE A 375 5.67 15.55 -10.28
N PHE A 376 4.51 15.21 -10.80
CA PHE A 376 3.28 15.99 -10.67
C PHE A 376 2.14 15.06 -10.30
N VAL A 377 1.42 15.40 -9.23
CA VAL A 377 0.29 14.61 -8.72
C VAL A 377 -1.01 15.34 -9.05
N PRO A 378 -1.77 14.91 -10.06
CA PRO A 378 -3.09 15.49 -10.36
C PRO A 378 -4.12 14.99 -9.33
N TYR A 379 -4.14 15.63 -8.15
CA TYR A 379 -4.98 15.28 -7.00
C TYR A 379 -6.11 16.29 -6.80
N LYS A 380 -7.32 15.82 -6.53
CA LYS A 380 -8.52 16.66 -6.35
C LYS A 380 -8.69 17.64 -7.54
N GLU A 381 -8.78 18.94 -7.29
CA GLU A 381 -9.00 19.95 -8.31
C GLU A 381 -7.89 20.04 -9.38
N THR A 382 -6.68 19.57 -9.07
CA THR A 382 -5.60 19.56 -10.08
C THR A 382 -5.80 18.48 -11.14
N LEU A 383 -6.60 17.44 -10.87
CA LEU A 383 -7.03 16.51 -11.91
C LEU A 383 -8.00 17.19 -12.90
N ASP A 384 -8.96 17.97 -12.41
CA ASP A 384 -9.86 18.77 -13.27
C ASP A 384 -9.07 19.77 -14.13
N ILE A 385 -8.04 20.38 -13.56
CA ILE A 385 -7.14 21.31 -14.29
C ILE A 385 -6.35 20.54 -15.37
N TYR A 386 -5.88 19.33 -15.06
CA TYR A 386 -5.18 18.48 -16.01
C TYR A 386 -6.10 18.08 -17.17
N ASP A 387 -7.30 17.63 -16.88
CA ASP A 387 -8.30 17.24 -17.87
C ASP A 387 -8.82 18.44 -18.71
N ALA A 388 -8.77 19.66 -18.15
CA ALA A 388 -9.05 20.90 -18.89
C ALA A 388 -7.95 21.31 -19.88
N GLY A 389 -6.83 20.54 -19.93
CA GLY A 389 -5.77 20.70 -20.91
C GLY A 389 -4.45 21.29 -20.41
N LEU A 390 -4.14 21.15 -19.11
CA LEU A 390 -2.85 21.50 -18.56
C LEU A 390 -1.72 20.72 -19.27
N ARG A 391 -0.73 21.44 -19.80
CA ARG A 391 0.44 20.84 -20.42
C ARG A 391 1.55 20.65 -19.39
N VAL A 392 1.65 19.43 -18.88
CA VAL A 392 2.75 19.01 -18.02
C VAL A 392 3.96 18.64 -18.88
N PRO A 393 5.19 19.16 -18.64
CA PRO A 393 6.39 18.81 -19.39
C PRO A 393 6.59 17.28 -19.47
N GLU A 394 6.95 16.77 -20.65
CA GLU A 394 6.98 15.33 -20.98
C GLU A 394 7.90 14.48 -20.10
N ASP A 395 8.90 15.09 -19.47
CA ASP A 395 9.88 14.45 -18.59
C ASP A 395 9.47 14.42 -17.12
N ILE A 396 8.36 15.08 -16.76
CA ILE A 396 7.77 15.01 -15.41
C ILE A 396 6.95 13.72 -15.31
N THR A 397 7.17 12.93 -14.25
CA THR A 397 6.38 11.74 -13.94
C THR A 397 4.97 12.15 -13.48
N LEU A 398 3.94 11.58 -14.10
CA LEU A 398 2.56 11.73 -13.64
C LEU A 398 2.29 10.71 -12.53
N VAL A 399 1.87 11.17 -11.37
CA VAL A 399 1.56 10.30 -10.22
C VAL A 399 0.06 10.28 -10.00
N TRP A 400 -0.56 9.13 -10.28
CA TRP A 400 -2.01 8.96 -10.17
C TRP A 400 -2.39 8.58 -8.73
N PRO A 401 -3.26 9.36 -8.07
CA PRO A 401 -3.78 8.98 -6.76
C PRO A 401 -4.92 7.97 -6.89
N ASP A 402 -5.11 7.20 -5.83
CA ASP A 402 -6.36 6.49 -5.59
C ASP A 402 -7.48 7.46 -5.11
N ASP A 403 -8.63 6.90 -4.74
CA ASP A 403 -9.78 7.67 -4.20
C ASP A 403 -9.69 7.88 -2.67
N ASN A 404 -8.54 7.70 -2.07
CA ASN A 404 -8.22 7.73 -0.64
C ASN A 404 -8.66 6.48 0.15
N TYR A 405 -9.35 5.54 -0.49
CA TYR A 405 -9.86 4.30 0.12
C TYR A 405 -9.39 3.04 -0.61
N GLY A 406 -8.35 3.19 -1.43
CA GLY A 406 -7.67 2.08 -2.08
C GLY A 406 -8.12 1.77 -3.51
N TYR A 407 -9.05 2.53 -4.11
CA TYR A 407 -9.49 2.35 -5.50
C TYR A 407 -8.84 3.39 -6.42
N MET A 408 -8.13 2.93 -7.44
CA MET A 408 -7.51 3.82 -8.43
C MET A 408 -8.57 4.59 -9.24
N LYS A 409 -8.50 5.91 -9.22
CA LYS A 409 -9.43 6.78 -9.97
C LYS A 409 -9.08 6.87 -11.44
N ARG A 410 -7.80 6.79 -11.76
CA ARG A 410 -7.28 6.94 -13.11
C ARG A 410 -5.94 6.24 -13.26
N VAL A 411 -5.64 5.80 -14.47
CA VAL A 411 -4.31 5.36 -14.92
C VAL A 411 -3.93 6.03 -16.22
N SER A 412 -2.68 5.93 -16.63
CA SER A 412 -2.19 6.51 -17.88
C SER A 412 -2.87 5.89 -19.10
N ASN A 413 -3.42 6.73 -19.96
CA ASN A 413 -3.90 6.33 -21.28
C ASN A 413 -2.72 6.06 -22.23
N SER A 414 -3.00 5.52 -23.42
CA SER A 414 -1.96 5.13 -24.40
C SER A 414 -1.02 6.26 -24.83
N LYS A 415 -1.46 7.52 -24.80
CA LYS A 415 -0.61 8.68 -25.08
C LYS A 415 0.26 9.03 -23.87
N GLU A 416 -0.30 9.00 -22.67
CA GLU A 416 0.41 9.28 -21.43
C GLU A 416 1.48 8.22 -21.14
N GLN A 417 1.23 6.95 -21.48
CA GLN A 417 2.23 5.85 -21.39
C GLN A 417 3.48 6.09 -22.22
N GLN A 418 3.42 6.92 -23.28
CA GLN A 418 4.58 7.25 -24.14
C GLN A 418 5.42 8.39 -23.58
N ARG A 419 5.02 9.03 -22.48
CA ARG A 419 5.76 10.13 -21.87
C ARG A 419 7.12 9.65 -21.34
N LYS A 420 8.15 10.48 -21.51
CA LYS A 420 9.52 10.18 -21.02
C LYS A 420 9.58 10.07 -19.49
N GLY A 421 8.80 10.88 -18.80
CA GLY A 421 8.69 10.86 -17.35
C GLY A 421 8.02 9.61 -16.82
N GLY A 422 7.23 8.91 -17.66
CA GLY A 422 6.42 7.77 -17.23
C GLY A 422 5.34 8.16 -16.24
N SER A 423 4.88 7.19 -15.46
CA SER A 423 3.87 7.41 -14.43
C SER A 423 4.16 6.66 -13.13
N GLY A 424 3.41 6.98 -12.10
CA GLY A 424 3.48 6.39 -10.78
C GLY A 424 2.14 6.43 -10.06
N VAL A 425 2.16 6.03 -8.80
CA VAL A 425 0.98 5.90 -7.93
C VAL A 425 1.20 6.63 -6.61
N TYR A 426 0.15 7.25 -6.11
CA TYR A 426 0.01 7.68 -4.72
C TYR A 426 -1.16 6.90 -4.12
N TYR A 427 -0.87 5.96 -3.22
CA TYR A 427 -1.80 4.98 -2.66
C TYR A 427 -2.00 5.18 -1.17
N HIS A 428 -3.23 5.03 -0.66
CA HIS A 428 -3.57 5.27 0.73
C HIS A 428 -3.80 3.95 1.49
N LEU A 429 -3.03 3.72 2.57
CA LEU A 429 -3.42 2.85 3.67
C LEU A 429 -4.14 3.63 4.76
N SER A 430 -3.82 4.92 4.87
CA SER A 430 -4.36 5.84 5.84
C SER A 430 -4.89 7.09 5.14
N TYR A 431 -5.99 7.63 5.63
CA TYR A 431 -6.61 8.84 5.09
C TYR A 431 -7.37 9.63 6.17
N LEU A 432 -7.11 10.93 6.23
CA LEU A 432 -7.85 11.91 7.03
C LEU A 432 -8.86 12.63 6.14
N GLY A 433 -10.17 12.37 6.28
CA GLY A 433 -11.18 13.10 5.52
C GLY A 433 -12.54 12.44 5.35
N THR A 434 -13.32 13.00 4.44
CA THR A 434 -14.72 12.65 4.14
C THR A 434 -14.81 11.39 3.25
N PRO A 435 -15.78 10.48 3.47
CA PRO A 435 -16.86 10.52 4.44
C PRO A 435 -16.43 10.19 5.87
N HIS A 436 -15.39 9.40 6.05
CA HIS A 436 -14.84 8.98 7.33
C HIS A 436 -13.32 8.90 7.28
N ASP A 437 -12.67 9.20 8.37
CA ASP A 437 -11.24 8.92 8.55
C ASP A 437 -10.98 7.41 8.53
N ASN A 438 -9.81 7.03 8.04
CA ASN A 438 -9.27 5.67 8.08
C ASN A 438 -7.82 5.76 8.56
N LEU A 439 -7.62 5.99 9.86
CA LEU A 439 -6.34 6.39 10.46
C LEU A 439 -5.84 5.41 11.52
N TRP A 440 -6.76 4.75 12.22
CA TRP A 440 -6.49 4.08 13.48
C TRP A 440 -5.84 2.71 13.29
N ILE A 441 -6.43 1.86 12.42
CA ILE A 441 -5.95 0.50 12.14
C ILE A 441 -6.08 0.20 10.65
N ALA A 442 -5.07 -0.49 10.10
CA ALA A 442 -5.11 -0.87 8.69
C ALA A 442 -6.19 -1.92 8.41
N THR A 443 -6.96 -1.70 7.35
CA THR A 443 -8.09 -2.55 6.95
C THR A 443 -8.16 -2.78 5.44
N THR A 444 -7.10 -2.46 4.71
CA THR A 444 -7.03 -2.63 3.26
C THR A 444 -6.66 -4.07 2.93
N ALA A 445 -7.60 -4.80 2.33
CA ALA A 445 -7.38 -6.19 1.93
C ALA A 445 -6.23 -6.33 0.93
N PRO A 446 -5.34 -7.34 1.07
CA PRO A 446 -4.20 -7.52 0.15
C PRO A 446 -4.62 -7.73 -1.30
N MET A 447 -5.73 -8.40 -1.55
CA MET A 447 -6.28 -8.60 -2.90
C MET A 447 -6.74 -7.28 -3.52
N LEU A 448 -7.36 -6.36 -2.75
CA LEU A 448 -7.73 -5.03 -3.24
C LEU A 448 -6.48 -4.22 -3.63
N MET A 449 -5.48 -4.20 -2.75
CA MET A 449 -4.22 -3.49 -3.01
C MET A 449 -3.57 -4.00 -4.30
N TYR A 450 -3.50 -5.32 -4.46
CA TYR A 450 -2.93 -5.94 -5.66
C TYR A 450 -3.72 -5.61 -6.92
N GLU A 451 -5.06 -5.78 -6.91
CA GLU A 451 -5.94 -5.52 -8.04
C GLU A 451 -5.80 -4.08 -8.56
N GLU A 452 -5.80 -3.11 -7.64
CA GLU A 452 -5.72 -1.70 -8.01
C GLU A 452 -4.31 -1.29 -8.45
N LEU A 453 -3.27 -1.82 -7.81
CA LEU A 453 -1.88 -1.58 -8.22
C LEU A 453 -1.53 -2.32 -9.52
N LEU A 454 -2.16 -3.47 -9.80
CA LEU A 454 -2.01 -4.18 -11.08
C LEU A 454 -2.53 -3.34 -12.25
N LYS A 455 -3.67 -2.67 -12.10
CA LYS A 455 -4.19 -1.72 -13.12
C LYS A 455 -3.16 -0.62 -13.41
N ALA A 456 -2.63 -0.01 -12.36
CA ALA A 456 -1.64 1.05 -12.52
C ALA A 456 -0.35 0.54 -13.16
N TYR A 457 0.17 -0.59 -12.69
CA TYR A 457 1.41 -1.20 -13.21
C TYR A 457 1.26 -1.63 -14.67
N THR A 458 0.13 -2.26 -15.04
CA THR A 458 -0.18 -2.64 -16.42
C THR A 458 -0.29 -1.42 -17.34
N ALA A 459 -0.74 -0.28 -16.81
CA ALA A 459 -0.76 1.00 -17.53
C ALA A 459 0.58 1.75 -17.51
N GLY A 460 1.68 1.12 -17.08
CA GLY A 460 3.04 1.66 -17.12
C GLY A 460 3.42 2.54 -15.92
N ALA A 461 2.73 2.42 -14.77
CA ALA A 461 3.08 3.14 -13.56
C ALA A 461 4.23 2.44 -12.80
N ASP A 462 5.42 2.40 -13.39
CA ASP A 462 6.62 1.75 -12.86
C ASP A 462 7.67 2.74 -12.28
N ARG A 463 7.38 4.05 -12.30
CA ARG A 463 8.37 5.07 -11.96
C ARG A 463 8.37 5.48 -10.50
N TYR A 464 7.22 5.56 -9.86
CA TYR A 464 7.09 6.17 -8.54
C TYR A 464 5.87 5.60 -7.82
N TRP A 465 6.10 4.91 -6.70
CA TRP A 465 5.03 4.47 -5.80
C TRP A 465 5.23 5.05 -4.42
N LEU A 466 4.28 5.88 -4.00
CA LEU A 466 4.22 6.51 -2.69
C LEU A 466 3.03 5.95 -1.91
N LEU A 467 3.30 5.43 -0.74
CA LEU A 467 2.30 4.88 0.18
C LEU A 467 2.03 5.88 1.30
N ASN A 468 0.80 6.36 1.42
CA ASN A 468 0.37 7.10 2.59
C ASN A 468 0.17 6.12 3.75
N VAL A 469 0.92 6.32 4.82
CA VAL A 469 0.94 5.42 6.00
C VAL A 469 0.50 6.12 7.29
N GLY A 470 0.05 7.37 7.22
CA GLY A 470 -0.25 8.14 8.42
C GLY A 470 0.96 8.23 9.34
N ASP A 471 1.00 7.39 10.36
CA ASP A 471 2.04 7.31 11.38
C ASP A 471 3.01 6.11 11.24
N ILE A 472 2.90 5.29 10.22
CA ILE A 472 3.57 3.99 10.04
C ILE A 472 2.96 2.89 10.92
N LYS A 473 2.65 3.16 12.18
CA LYS A 473 2.07 2.20 13.14
C LYS A 473 0.59 2.52 13.40
N PRO A 474 -0.24 1.48 13.58
CA PRO A 474 0.01 0.03 13.45
C PRO A 474 -0.37 -0.48 12.05
N MET A 475 0.53 -0.34 11.04
CA MET A 475 0.28 -0.71 9.63
C MET A 475 1.43 -1.57 9.05
N GLU A 476 2.22 -2.19 9.91
CA GLU A 476 3.46 -2.88 9.55
C GLU A 476 3.27 -3.98 8.51
N ILE A 477 2.18 -4.75 8.61
CA ILE A 477 1.88 -5.89 7.73
C ILE A 477 1.61 -5.40 6.30
N GLU A 478 0.78 -4.39 6.16
CA GLU A 478 0.38 -3.82 4.87
C GLU A 478 1.55 -3.04 4.23
N VAL A 479 2.33 -2.34 5.03
CA VAL A 479 3.55 -1.64 4.58
C VAL A 479 4.57 -2.65 4.03
N GLN A 480 4.83 -3.75 4.75
CA GLN A 480 5.71 -4.82 4.27
C GLN A 480 5.21 -5.37 2.92
N HIS A 481 3.92 -5.69 2.85
CA HIS A 481 3.33 -6.24 1.63
C HIS A 481 3.47 -5.29 0.44
N PHE A 482 3.18 -3.99 0.63
CA PHE A 482 3.35 -2.98 -0.40
C PHE A 482 4.80 -2.89 -0.91
N PHE A 483 5.79 -2.88 0.00
CA PHE A 483 7.19 -2.77 -0.41
C PHE A 483 7.69 -4.01 -1.14
N ASP A 484 7.26 -5.20 -0.74
CA ASP A 484 7.63 -6.43 -1.43
C ASP A 484 7.00 -6.49 -2.84
N MET A 485 5.74 -6.05 -3.01
CA MET A 485 5.14 -5.87 -4.32
C MET A 485 5.89 -4.81 -5.15
N ALA A 486 6.22 -3.66 -4.55
CA ALA A 486 6.92 -2.60 -5.27
C ALA A 486 8.34 -2.99 -5.69
N TYR A 487 8.99 -3.88 -4.94
CA TYR A 487 10.31 -4.41 -5.28
C TYR A 487 10.25 -5.51 -6.34
N ASP A 488 9.33 -6.47 -6.20
CA ASP A 488 9.16 -7.61 -7.10
C ASP A 488 7.69 -7.89 -7.43
N PHE A 489 7.08 -7.02 -8.24
CA PHE A 489 5.67 -7.13 -8.58
C PHE A 489 5.34 -8.41 -9.36
N ALA A 490 6.28 -8.90 -10.16
CA ALA A 490 6.09 -10.08 -10.98
C ALA A 490 5.97 -11.40 -10.18
N SER A 491 6.42 -11.41 -8.92
CA SER A 491 6.26 -12.58 -8.03
C SER A 491 4.85 -12.70 -7.44
N PHE A 492 4.03 -11.65 -7.53
CA PHE A 492 2.65 -11.64 -7.05
C PHE A 492 1.65 -11.91 -8.17
N ASN A 493 0.60 -12.61 -7.83
CA ASN A 493 -0.52 -12.92 -8.71
C ASN A 493 -1.80 -13.18 -7.88
N TYR A 494 -2.93 -13.37 -8.53
CA TYR A 494 -4.22 -13.62 -7.89
C TYR A 494 -4.25 -14.88 -7.00
N ASP A 495 -3.36 -15.84 -7.22
CA ASP A 495 -3.35 -17.12 -6.48
C ASP A 495 -2.54 -17.04 -5.19
N ASN A 496 -1.58 -16.09 -5.08
CA ASN A 496 -0.67 -16.02 -3.93
C ASN A 496 -0.80 -14.77 -3.07
N VAL A 497 -1.33 -13.67 -3.61
CA VAL A 497 -1.33 -12.36 -2.93
C VAL A 497 -2.11 -12.39 -1.61
N ASN A 498 -3.23 -13.10 -1.55
CA ASN A 498 -4.05 -13.19 -0.33
C ASN A 498 -3.38 -14.01 0.78
N ARG A 499 -2.43 -14.90 0.44
CA ARG A 499 -1.72 -15.77 1.38
C ARG A 499 -0.41 -15.20 1.88
N TYR A 500 0.11 -14.20 1.17
CA TYR A 500 1.44 -13.65 1.41
C TYR A 500 1.64 -13.16 2.85
N GLN A 501 0.69 -12.39 3.39
CA GLN A 501 0.81 -11.82 4.74
C GLN A 501 0.85 -12.90 5.82
N ALA A 502 0.02 -13.94 5.70
CA ALA A 502 0.01 -15.06 6.63
C ALA A 502 1.32 -15.87 6.59
N GLU A 503 1.87 -16.10 5.39
CA GLU A 503 3.16 -16.76 5.20
C GLU A 503 4.31 -15.94 5.77
N TRP A 504 4.28 -14.63 5.57
CA TRP A 504 5.27 -13.71 6.12
C TRP A 504 5.22 -13.65 7.65
N LEU A 505 4.03 -13.55 8.26
CA LEU A 505 3.86 -13.62 9.71
C LEU A 505 4.36 -14.96 10.28
N ALA A 506 4.05 -16.08 9.64
CA ALA A 506 4.50 -17.38 10.10
C ALA A 506 6.03 -17.56 10.02
N LYS A 507 6.72 -16.86 9.13
CA LYS A 507 8.19 -16.79 9.09
C LYS A 507 8.75 -15.87 10.17
N THR A 508 8.04 -14.78 10.47
CA THR A 508 8.46 -13.78 11.47
C THR A 508 8.32 -14.30 12.90
N PHE A 509 7.27 -15.09 13.18
CA PHE A 509 6.92 -15.58 14.51
C PHE A 509 7.09 -17.10 14.64
N PRO A 510 8.31 -17.62 14.94
CA PRO A 510 8.55 -19.06 15.05
C PRO A 510 7.96 -19.62 16.34
N THR A 511 7.38 -20.82 16.27
CA THR A 511 7.07 -21.60 17.48
C THR A 511 8.25 -22.52 17.86
N SER A 512 8.37 -22.82 19.15
CA SER A 512 9.45 -23.65 19.74
C SER A 512 9.59 -25.06 19.11
N ASN A 513 8.63 -25.50 18.30
CA ASN A 513 8.56 -26.86 17.77
C ASN A 513 8.76 -26.98 16.24
N HIS A 514 9.02 -25.90 15.50
CA HIS A 514 9.09 -25.97 14.04
C HIS A 514 10.32 -25.29 13.45
N SER A 515 11.02 -26.05 12.60
CA SER A 515 12.05 -25.53 11.69
C SER A 515 11.45 -24.49 10.73
N LEU A 516 12.14 -23.37 10.53
CA LEU A 516 11.80 -22.21 9.71
C LEU A 516 11.49 -22.46 8.21
N THR A 517 11.34 -23.73 7.76
CA THR A 517 11.42 -24.06 6.33
C THR A 517 10.17 -24.67 5.68
N SER A 518 9.03 -24.82 6.37
CA SER A 518 7.84 -25.41 5.73
C SER A 518 6.76 -24.38 5.42
N HIS A 519 6.39 -24.25 4.14
CA HIS A 519 5.25 -23.46 3.66
C HIS A 519 3.87 -23.92 4.18
N HIS A 520 3.81 -24.99 4.96
CA HIS A 520 2.60 -25.55 5.56
C HIS A 520 2.69 -25.61 7.09
N SER A 521 3.22 -24.55 7.69
CA SER A 521 3.17 -24.41 9.15
C SER A 521 1.71 -24.28 9.64
N PRO A 522 1.31 -24.94 10.74
CA PRO A 522 0.02 -24.67 11.38
C PRO A 522 -0.21 -23.20 11.68
N LEU A 523 0.84 -22.42 11.94
CA LEU A 523 0.76 -20.98 12.13
C LEU A 523 0.30 -20.24 10.88
N THR A 524 0.76 -20.62 9.69
CA THR A 524 0.28 -20.01 8.44
C THR A 524 -1.23 -20.13 8.31
N THR A 525 -1.78 -21.32 8.63
CA THR A 525 -3.24 -21.51 8.59
C THR A 525 -3.98 -20.66 9.63
N HIS A 526 -3.43 -20.51 10.83
CA HIS A 526 -4.04 -19.68 11.86
C HIS A 526 -3.96 -18.21 11.53
N PHE A 527 -2.82 -17.70 11.04
CA PHE A 527 -2.70 -16.31 10.59
C PHE A 527 -3.59 -16.05 9.39
N GLN A 528 -3.67 -16.97 8.43
CA GLN A 528 -4.60 -16.85 7.30
C GLN A 528 -6.05 -16.73 7.78
N PHE A 529 -6.47 -17.59 8.72
CA PHE A 529 -7.81 -17.54 9.30
C PHE A 529 -8.11 -16.18 9.97
N ILE A 530 -7.14 -15.65 10.74
CA ILE A 530 -7.31 -14.33 11.39
C ILE A 530 -7.43 -13.24 10.33
N LEU A 531 -6.51 -13.18 9.38
CA LEU A 531 -6.46 -12.12 8.37
C LEU A 531 -7.68 -12.16 7.44
N ASP A 532 -8.07 -13.34 6.95
CA ASP A 532 -9.25 -13.49 6.09
C ASP A 532 -10.52 -12.98 6.79
N ASN A 533 -10.72 -13.34 8.04
CA ASN A 533 -11.91 -12.90 8.78
C ASN A 533 -11.81 -11.43 9.19
N TYR A 534 -10.62 -10.94 9.59
CA TYR A 534 -10.41 -9.54 9.92
C TYR A 534 -10.72 -8.62 8.73
N TYR A 535 -10.12 -8.89 7.57
CA TYR A 535 -10.36 -8.09 6.37
C TYR A 535 -11.79 -8.28 5.84
N ARG A 536 -12.36 -9.47 5.87
CA ARG A 536 -13.76 -9.71 5.48
C ARG A 536 -14.75 -8.92 6.34
N LEU A 537 -14.55 -8.88 7.64
CA LEU A 537 -15.39 -8.13 8.56
C LEU A 537 -15.22 -6.62 8.37
N ALA A 538 -13.98 -6.15 8.15
CA ALA A 538 -13.70 -4.76 7.82
C ALA A 538 -14.22 -4.39 6.41
N TRP A 539 -14.22 -5.31 5.46
CA TRP A 539 -14.81 -5.11 4.13
C TRP A 539 -16.28 -4.75 4.20
N ASN A 540 -17.03 -5.48 5.02
CA ASN A 540 -18.46 -5.23 5.21
C ASN A 540 -18.75 -3.91 5.93
N ARG A 541 -17.92 -3.53 6.88
CA ARG A 541 -17.91 -2.22 7.55
C ARG A 541 -16.61 -2.07 8.31
N LYS A 542 -15.83 -1.04 8.00
CA LYS A 542 -14.59 -0.76 8.74
C LYS A 542 -14.89 -0.45 10.21
N PRO A 543 -14.04 -0.86 11.16
CA PRO A 543 -14.22 -0.52 12.57
C PRO A 543 -14.34 0.99 12.82
N GLU A 544 -13.54 1.80 12.13
CA GLU A 544 -13.62 3.27 12.25
C GLU A 544 -14.90 3.87 11.68
N PHE A 545 -15.57 3.18 10.76
CA PHE A 545 -16.83 3.63 10.17
C PHE A 545 -18.05 3.31 11.02
N MET A 546 -17.85 2.76 12.23
CA MET A 546 -18.92 2.53 13.17
C MET A 546 -19.30 3.85 13.86
N GLY A 547 -20.59 4.17 13.86
CA GLY A 547 -21.16 5.20 14.71
C GLY A 547 -21.41 6.56 14.06
N TYR A 548 -20.80 6.90 12.92
CA TYR A 548 -20.97 8.22 12.32
C TYR A 548 -21.16 8.14 10.81
N GLU A 549 -21.94 9.10 10.29
CA GLU A 549 -22.10 9.31 8.87
C GLU A 549 -20.79 9.82 8.25
N TYR A 550 -20.19 10.87 8.84
CA TYR A 550 -18.82 11.29 8.56
C TYR A 550 -18.29 12.31 9.60
N GLU A 551 -16.99 12.53 9.65
CA GLU A 551 -16.34 13.30 10.71
C GLU A 551 -16.26 14.80 10.43
N TRP A 552 -16.12 15.19 9.18
CA TRP A 552 -15.84 16.57 8.76
C TRP A 552 -17.08 17.38 8.43
N SER A 553 -18.23 16.94 8.86
CA SER A 553 -19.46 17.67 8.75
C SER A 553 -19.58 18.75 9.85
N SER A 554 -20.61 19.53 9.83
CA SER A 554 -20.80 20.65 10.76
C SER A 554 -20.76 20.19 12.23
N GLN A 555 -20.63 21.14 13.18
CA GLN A 555 -20.57 20.84 14.63
C GLN A 555 -21.75 20.01 15.17
N GLU A 556 -22.89 19.99 14.48
CA GLU A 556 -24.03 19.15 14.84
C GLU A 556 -23.79 17.67 14.59
N GLU A 557 -22.84 17.33 13.71
CA GLU A 557 -22.56 15.97 13.25
C GLU A 557 -21.58 15.21 14.12
N ASN A 558 -21.01 15.86 15.11
CA ASN A 558 -20.23 15.22 16.17
C ASN A 558 -21.13 14.50 17.21
N ARG A 559 -22.33 14.05 16.80
CA ARG A 559 -23.26 13.35 17.65
C ARG A 559 -22.95 11.86 17.67
N LEU A 560 -22.61 11.38 18.84
CA LEU A 560 -22.29 9.97 19.07
C LEU A 560 -23.49 9.03 19.02
N HIS A 561 -24.69 9.56 18.99
CA HIS A 561 -25.93 8.78 19.03
C HIS A 561 -26.49 8.45 17.66
N ASP A 562 -26.09 9.18 16.61
CA ASP A 562 -26.54 8.94 15.25
C ASP A 562 -25.51 8.09 14.50
N THR A 563 -25.98 7.15 13.70
CA THR A 563 -25.14 6.29 12.89
C THR A 563 -25.78 6.10 11.51
N ASP A 564 -24.93 5.87 10.52
CA ASP A 564 -25.33 5.60 9.14
C ASP A 564 -25.42 4.10 8.83
N PHE A 565 -25.34 3.24 9.82
CA PHE A 565 -25.48 1.79 9.67
C PHE A 565 -26.50 1.22 10.66
N SER A 566 -27.01 0.06 10.31
CA SER A 566 -27.80 -0.78 11.20
C SER A 566 -27.61 -2.24 10.84
N PHE A 567 -27.43 -3.08 11.84
CA PHE A 567 -27.40 -4.53 11.69
C PHE A 567 -28.64 -5.14 12.33
N ASP A 568 -29.29 -6.07 11.63
CA ASP A 568 -30.30 -6.90 12.31
C ASP A 568 -29.67 -7.71 13.45
N THR A 569 -30.50 -8.16 14.37
CA THR A 569 -30.02 -8.86 15.57
C THR A 569 -29.17 -10.08 15.27
N GLY A 570 -29.51 -10.86 14.25
CA GLY A 570 -28.78 -12.07 13.87
C GLY A 570 -27.42 -11.73 13.27
N SER A 571 -27.38 -10.78 12.33
CA SER A 571 -26.16 -10.29 11.71
C SER A 571 -25.22 -9.63 12.71
N ALA A 572 -25.74 -8.80 13.62
CA ALA A 572 -24.95 -8.18 14.69
C ALA A 572 -24.32 -9.24 15.61
N GLN A 573 -25.10 -10.23 16.04
CA GLN A 573 -24.60 -11.32 16.90
C GLN A 573 -23.55 -12.18 16.18
N LYS A 574 -23.81 -12.53 14.91
CA LYS A 574 -22.83 -13.28 14.10
C LYS A 574 -21.53 -12.49 13.95
N ARG A 575 -21.60 -11.20 13.65
CA ARG A 575 -20.43 -10.33 13.49
C ARG A 575 -19.59 -10.27 14.78
N LEU A 576 -20.25 -10.13 15.95
CA LEU A 576 -19.57 -10.16 17.25
C LEU A 576 -18.91 -11.52 17.53
N THR A 577 -19.59 -12.64 17.17
CA THR A 577 -19.05 -13.99 17.33
C THR A 577 -17.83 -14.22 16.41
N ASP A 578 -17.89 -13.76 15.17
CA ASP A 578 -16.77 -13.86 14.22
C ASP A 578 -15.54 -13.08 14.75
N TYR A 579 -15.70 -11.85 15.24
CA TYR A 579 -14.61 -11.09 15.87
C TYR A 579 -14.07 -11.76 17.14
N GLN A 580 -14.94 -12.27 18.01
CA GLN A 580 -14.50 -13.02 19.20
C GLN A 580 -13.64 -14.23 18.80
N THR A 581 -14.06 -14.95 17.76
CA THR A 581 -13.35 -16.15 17.30
C THR A 581 -11.93 -15.81 16.83
N ILE A 582 -11.74 -14.72 16.07
CA ILE A 582 -10.39 -14.33 15.66
C ILE A 582 -9.54 -13.84 16.82
N CYS A 583 -10.13 -13.16 17.81
CA CYS A 583 -9.43 -12.81 19.04
C CYS A 583 -8.98 -14.07 19.81
N ASP A 584 -9.84 -15.07 19.95
CA ASP A 584 -9.51 -16.32 20.65
C ASP A 584 -8.37 -17.08 19.96
N VAL A 585 -8.35 -17.10 18.60
CA VAL A 585 -7.27 -17.70 17.82
C VAL A 585 -5.98 -16.91 17.99
N TYR A 586 -6.04 -15.58 17.94
CA TYR A 586 -4.88 -14.71 18.21
C TYR A 586 -4.30 -14.99 19.60
N ASP A 587 -5.14 -15.00 20.64
CA ASP A 587 -4.72 -15.24 22.02
C ASP A 587 -4.08 -16.63 22.20
N ALA A 588 -4.57 -17.62 21.46
CA ALA A 588 -4.00 -18.96 21.47
C ALA A 588 -2.58 -18.97 20.86
N ILE A 589 -2.36 -18.20 19.77
CA ILE A 589 -1.03 -18.03 19.16
C ILE A 589 -0.11 -17.28 20.14
N GLU A 590 -0.55 -16.13 20.67
CA GLU A 590 0.27 -15.31 21.57
C GLU A 590 0.76 -16.10 22.77
N ARG A 591 -0.10 -16.94 23.39
CA ARG A 591 0.27 -17.80 24.52
C ARG A 591 1.33 -18.84 24.15
N GLN A 592 1.35 -19.33 22.90
CA GLN A 592 2.31 -20.36 22.44
C GLN A 592 3.65 -19.78 22.04
N LEU A 593 3.72 -18.47 21.72
CA LEU A 593 4.99 -17.83 21.36
C LEU A 593 5.90 -17.68 22.58
N PRO A 594 7.22 -17.72 22.36
CA PRO A 594 8.20 -17.28 23.36
C PRO A 594 7.88 -15.85 23.82
N ALA A 595 8.15 -15.57 25.08
CA ALA A 595 7.73 -14.32 25.71
C ALA A 595 8.26 -13.06 24.99
N GLU A 596 9.47 -13.15 24.43
CA GLU A 596 10.14 -12.10 23.69
C GLU A 596 9.46 -11.71 22.36
N TYR A 597 8.68 -12.63 21.76
CA TYR A 597 7.96 -12.34 20.50
C TYR A 597 6.55 -11.75 20.72
N ARG A 598 5.98 -11.85 21.92
CA ARG A 598 4.61 -11.42 22.21
C ARG A 598 4.40 -9.91 22.02
N PRO A 599 5.33 -9.01 22.45
CA PRO A 599 5.18 -7.58 22.17
C PRO A 599 5.04 -7.30 20.67
N ALA A 600 5.95 -7.84 19.85
CA ALA A 600 5.93 -7.64 18.40
C ALA A 600 4.63 -8.16 17.75
N LEU A 601 4.15 -9.34 18.15
CA LEU A 601 2.89 -9.86 17.62
C LEU A 601 1.70 -8.97 18.02
N PHE A 602 1.70 -8.47 19.27
CA PHE A 602 0.63 -7.57 19.72
C PHE A 602 0.65 -6.24 18.95
N GLU A 603 1.82 -5.64 18.74
CA GLU A 603 1.96 -4.40 17.97
C GLU A 603 1.44 -4.55 16.54
N MET A 604 1.86 -5.60 15.84
CA MET A 604 1.60 -5.80 14.42
C MET A 604 0.19 -6.32 14.13
N LEU A 605 -0.39 -7.14 15.00
CA LEU A 605 -1.66 -7.82 14.72
C LEU A 605 -2.66 -7.71 15.88
N GLY A 606 -2.21 -7.94 17.11
CA GLY A 606 -3.11 -8.09 18.26
C GLY A 606 -3.88 -6.82 18.58
N TYR A 607 -3.21 -5.66 18.52
CA TYR A 607 -3.84 -4.37 18.76
C TYR A 607 -4.98 -4.13 17.77
N ALA A 608 -4.75 -4.33 16.48
CA ALA A 608 -5.76 -4.13 15.45
C ALA A 608 -6.96 -5.07 15.60
N VAL A 609 -6.71 -6.37 15.81
CA VAL A 609 -7.76 -7.40 15.92
C VAL A 609 -8.64 -7.15 17.14
N HIS A 610 -8.05 -6.96 18.32
CA HIS A 610 -8.81 -6.70 19.55
C HIS A 610 -9.53 -5.35 19.51
N SER A 611 -8.88 -4.30 18.99
CA SER A 611 -9.51 -2.97 18.87
C SER A 611 -10.71 -3.00 17.93
N ALA A 612 -10.62 -3.69 16.79
CA ALA A 612 -11.74 -3.88 15.88
C ALA A 612 -12.93 -4.59 16.57
N TYR A 613 -12.65 -5.63 17.33
CA TYR A 613 -13.68 -6.33 18.12
C TYR A 613 -14.37 -5.40 19.12
N GLN A 614 -13.60 -4.66 19.91
CA GLN A 614 -14.17 -3.78 20.93
C GLN A 614 -14.95 -2.61 20.32
N MET A 615 -14.50 -2.08 19.19
CA MET A 615 -15.23 -1.04 18.46
C MET A 615 -16.61 -1.55 18.00
N ASN A 616 -16.67 -2.78 17.48
CA ASN A 616 -17.93 -3.41 17.10
C ASN A 616 -18.82 -3.69 18.32
N ARG A 617 -18.29 -4.20 19.44
CA ARG A 617 -19.04 -4.36 20.70
C ARG A 617 -19.64 -3.03 21.16
N LYS A 618 -18.84 -1.97 21.15
CA LYS A 618 -19.25 -0.64 21.60
C LYS A 618 -20.48 -0.16 20.86
N PHE A 619 -20.47 -0.17 19.54
CA PHE A 619 -21.58 0.38 18.75
C PHE A 619 -22.75 -0.60 18.57
N LEU A 620 -22.51 -1.88 18.39
CA LEU A 620 -23.61 -2.85 18.25
C LEU A 620 -24.38 -3.02 19.55
N TYR A 621 -23.73 -2.94 20.70
CA TYR A 621 -24.46 -2.91 21.97
C TYR A 621 -25.16 -1.57 22.22
N ALA A 622 -24.62 -0.45 21.73
CA ALA A 622 -25.35 0.81 21.75
C ALA A 622 -26.62 0.74 20.89
N GLN A 623 -26.52 0.17 19.68
CA GLN A 623 -27.70 -0.11 18.85
C GLN A 623 -28.75 -0.96 19.59
N ARG A 624 -28.32 -2.07 20.22
CA ARG A 624 -29.22 -2.93 21.01
C ARG A 624 -29.84 -2.22 22.21
N ASN A 625 -29.11 -1.28 22.83
CA ASN A 625 -29.65 -0.44 23.87
C ASN A 625 -30.79 0.45 23.34
N HIS A 626 -30.56 1.11 22.19
CA HIS A 626 -31.59 1.95 21.56
C HIS A 626 -32.84 1.16 21.11
N GLU A 627 -32.63 -0.05 20.61
CA GLU A 627 -33.72 -0.94 20.18
C GLU A 627 -34.61 -1.41 21.36
N THR A 628 -34.02 -1.56 22.55
CA THR A 628 -34.64 -2.23 23.66
C THR A 628 -34.86 -1.36 24.92
N GLY A 629 -34.16 -0.25 25.04
CA GLY A 629 -34.07 0.55 26.27
C GLY A 629 -33.32 -0.14 27.42
N SER A 630 -32.65 -1.27 27.16
CA SER A 630 -32.04 -2.10 28.21
C SER A 630 -30.67 -1.52 28.67
N ALA A 631 -30.57 -1.27 29.99
CA ALA A 631 -29.33 -0.83 30.63
C ALA A 631 -28.18 -1.84 30.53
N ILE A 632 -28.50 -3.13 30.34
CA ILE A 632 -27.46 -4.18 30.16
C ILE A 632 -26.61 -3.91 28.92
N TYR A 633 -27.25 -3.61 27.80
CA TYR A 633 -26.54 -3.30 26.55
C TYR A 633 -25.74 -1.99 26.65
N ALA A 634 -26.26 -0.98 27.35
CA ALA A 634 -25.52 0.24 27.63
C ALA A 634 -24.22 -0.07 28.43
N GLU A 635 -24.29 -0.96 29.42
CA GLU A 635 -23.12 -1.33 30.21
C GLU A 635 -22.12 -2.16 29.41
N LEU A 636 -22.55 -3.10 28.56
CA LEU A 636 -21.71 -3.86 27.66
C LEU A 636 -20.98 -2.93 26.65
N SER A 637 -21.66 -1.89 26.17
CA SER A 637 -21.03 -0.87 25.31
C SER A 637 -19.97 -0.06 26.08
N ARG A 638 -20.24 0.35 27.33
CA ARG A 638 -19.25 1.04 28.17
C ARG A 638 -18.06 0.15 28.52
N GLU A 639 -18.27 -1.14 28.72
CA GLU A 639 -17.19 -2.10 28.93
C GLU A 639 -16.28 -2.17 27.72
N ALA A 640 -16.84 -2.27 26.51
CA ALA A 640 -16.07 -2.28 25.28
C ALA A 640 -15.23 -1.00 25.08
N TYR A 641 -15.80 0.15 25.45
CA TYR A 641 -15.07 1.42 25.45
C TYR A 641 -13.84 1.35 26.39
N ARG A 642 -14.03 0.88 27.64
CA ARG A 642 -12.93 0.72 28.60
C ARG A 642 -11.88 -0.28 28.13
N GLU A 643 -12.27 -1.32 27.37
CA GLU A 643 -11.32 -2.27 26.79
C GLU A 643 -10.45 -1.62 25.67
N ILE A 644 -10.99 -0.71 24.87
CA ILE A 644 -10.19 0.06 23.90
C ILE A 644 -9.11 0.87 24.65
N ASP A 645 -9.46 1.52 25.76
CA ASP A 645 -8.49 2.23 26.59
C ASP A 645 -7.42 1.31 27.18
N ARG A 646 -7.79 0.10 27.66
CA ARG A 646 -6.82 -0.90 28.14
C ARG A 646 -5.88 -1.40 27.06
N LEU A 647 -6.37 -1.60 25.84
CA LEU A 647 -5.52 -1.99 24.70
C LEU A 647 -4.51 -0.89 24.36
N ARG A 648 -4.95 0.37 24.36
CA ARG A 648 -4.08 1.54 24.18
C ARG A 648 -3.02 1.60 25.29
N GLU A 649 -3.42 1.46 26.56
CA GLU A 649 -2.50 1.46 27.70
C GLU A 649 -1.51 0.29 27.62
N ARG A 650 -1.97 -0.91 27.24
CA ARG A 650 -1.06 -2.04 26.98
C ARG A 650 -0.02 -1.68 25.92
N TYR A 651 -0.44 -1.04 24.81
CA TYR A 651 0.47 -0.62 23.74
C TYR A 651 1.50 0.39 24.24
N HIS A 652 1.05 1.38 25.01
CA HIS A 652 1.91 2.43 25.57
C HIS A 652 2.92 1.94 26.61
N THR A 653 2.63 0.85 27.29
CA THR A 653 3.49 0.30 28.36
C THR A 653 4.39 -0.84 27.89
N LEU A 654 4.25 -1.31 26.63
CA LEU A 654 5.14 -2.32 26.08
C LEU A 654 6.62 -1.88 26.16
N LEU A 655 7.50 -2.85 26.44
CA LEU A 655 8.96 -2.67 26.39
C LEU A 655 9.41 -1.41 27.14
N ASP A 656 8.97 -1.29 28.39
CA ASP A 656 9.26 -0.15 29.28
C ASP A 656 8.79 1.20 28.71
N GLY A 657 7.71 1.18 27.93
CA GLY A 657 7.11 2.37 27.36
C GLY A 657 7.78 2.88 26.08
N LYS A 658 8.48 2.04 25.34
CA LYS A 658 9.12 2.43 24.08
C LYS A 658 8.17 3.14 23.13
N TRP A 659 6.93 2.65 23.02
CA TRP A 659 5.90 3.19 22.13
C TRP A 659 4.86 4.05 22.86
N ASN A 660 5.20 4.57 24.05
CA ASN A 660 4.30 5.45 24.77
C ASN A 660 3.91 6.66 23.90
N GLN A 661 2.61 6.92 23.77
CA GLN A 661 2.00 7.96 22.93
C GLN A 661 1.97 7.67 21.40
N MET A 662 2.39 6.50 20.94
CA MET A 662 2.35 6.19 19.49
C MET A 662 0.91 5.99 18.98
N VAL A 663 0.06 5.31 19.75
CA VAL A 663 -1.39 5.18 19.48
C VAL A 663 -2.15 6.11 20.44
N SER A 664 -1.84 7.39 20.36
CA SER A 664 -2.27 8.39 21.32
C SER A 664 -3.74 8.80 21.11
N GLU A 665 -4.20 9.67 22.02
CA GLU A 665 -5.48 10.33 21.84
C GLU A 665 -5.44 11.32 20.68
N VAL A 666 -6.61 11.57 20.14
CA VAL A 666 -6.81 12.54 19.07
C VAL A 666 -6.29 13.90 19.46
N PRO A 667 -5.60 14.59 18.55
CA PRO A 667 -5.22 15.99 18.74
C PRO A 667 -6.42 16.85 19.12
N PRO A 668 -6.26 17.88 19.98
CA PRO A 668 -7.33 18.80 20.31
C PRO A 668 -7.96 19.41 19.04
N GLY A 669 -9.28 19.36 18.96
CA GLY A 669 -10.06 19.87 17.83
C GLY A 669 -10.46 18.83 16.79
N PHE A 670 -9.94 17.62 16.87
CA PHE A 670 -10.37 16.49 16.06
C PHE A 670 -11.30 15.55 16.86
N CYS A 671 -12.05 14.73 16.16
CA CYS A 671 -13.01 13.83 16.76
C CYS A 671 -12.68 12.37 16.46
N ALA A 672 -11.94 11.70 17.37
CA ALA A 672 -11.74 10.27 17.24
C ALA A 672 -12.97 9.51 17.70
N LYS A 673 -13.63 8.93 16.75
CA LYS A 673 -14.86 8.17 16.99
C LYS A 673 -14.61 6.93 17.85
N TYR A 674 -13.47 6.29 17.74
CA TYR A 674 -13.10 5.16 18.60
C TYR A 674 -12.90 5.56 20.07
N GLN A 675 -12.58 6.83 20.36
CA GLN A 675 -12.41 7.35 21.72
C GLN A 675 -13.68 7.96 22.32
N GLN A 676 -14.77 8.03 21.58
CA GLN A 676 -16.01 8.62 22.07
C GLN A 676 -17.01 7.56 22.55
N MET A 677 -17.75 7.88 23.60
CA MET A 677 -18.80 7.05 24.14
C MET A 677 -20.12 7.29 23.39
N PRO A 678 -20.79 6.25 22.88
CA PRO A 678 -22.14 6.40 22.34
C PRO A 678 -23.12 6.93 23.37
N ALA A 679 -24.16 7.63 22.92
CA ALA A 679 -25.34 7.96 23.76
C ALA A 679 -26.17 6.69 24.01
N PHE A 680 -26.91 6.69 25.11
CA PHE A 680 -27.81 5.58 25.51
C PHE A 680 -29.20 6.07 25.84
N SER A 681 -30.18 5.17 25.70
CA SER A 681 -31.55 5.43 26.01
C SER A 681 -32.10 4.44 27.04
N SER A 682 -33.01 4.90 27.91
CA SER A 682 -33.78 4.05 28.83
C SER A 682 -35.08 3.54 28.23
N GLN A 683 -35.39 3.94 27.00
CA GLN A 683 -36.58 3.55 26.23
C GLN A 683 -36.17 3.20 24.80
N PRO A 684 -36.91 2.34 24.09
CA PRO A 684 -36.69 2.09 22.68
C PRO A 684 -36.70 3.39 21.84
N THR A 685 -35.76 3.54 20.93
CA THR A 685 -35.64 4.71 20.04
C THR A 685 -35.26 4.26 18.62
N ASP A 686 -35.32 5.19 17.68
CA ASP A 686 -34.94 4.97 16.27
C ASP A 686 -33.55 5.50 15.91
N SER A 687 -32.72 5.85 16.89
CA SER A 687 -31.43 6.51 16.69
C SER A 687 -30.42 5.69 15.85
N PHE A 688 -30.61 4.37 15.74
CA PHE A 688 -29.80 3.47 14.95
C PHE A 688 -30.56 2.88 13.75
N LYS A 689 -31.69 3.44 13.36
CA LYS A 689 -32.41 3.00 12.18
C LYS A 689 -32.02 3.83 10.97
N LEU A 690 -31.60 3.15 9.92
CA LEU A 690 -31.34 3.80 8.62
C LEU A 690 -32.65 4.36 8.04
N PRO A 691 -32.60 5.53 7.37
CA PRO A 691 -33.70 5.99 6.54
C PRO A 691 -34.10 4.93 5.50
N ALA A 692 -35.40 4.85 5.17
CA ALA A 692 -35.89 3.82 4.25
C ALA A 692 -35.20 3.80 2.88
N GLU A 693 -34.75 4.95 2.39
CA GLU A 693 -33.99 5.08 1.15
C GLU A 693 -32.56 4.54 1.21
N GLN A 694 -32.03 4.27 2.41
CA GLN A 694 -30.72 3.70 2.64
C GLN A 694 -30.77 2.21 2.96
N ILE A 695 -31.97 1.63 3.07
CA ILE A 695 -32.14 0.18 3.29
C ILE A 695 -32.02 -0.51 1.94
N HIS A 696 -30.98 -1.29 1.77
CA HIS A 696 -30.80 -2.14 0.60
C HIS A 696 -31.70 -3.37 0.71
N PRO A 697 -32.40 -3.77 -0.36
CA PRO A 697 -33.24 -4.95 -0.30
C PRO A 697 -32.38 -6.21 -0.19
N GLU A 698 -32.34 -6.82 1.00
CA GLU A 698 -31.86 -8.19 1.12
C GLU A 698 -32.93 -9.13 0.55
N LEU A 699 -32.68 -9.66 -0.63
CA LEU A 699 -33.57 -10.61 -1.26
C LEU A 699 -33.33 -12.02 -0.70
N PRO A 700 -34.36 -12.86 -0.61
CA PRO A 700 -34.34 -14.08 0.19
C PRO A 700 -33.40 -15.19 -0.34
N TYR A 701 -33.04 -15.13 -1.62
CA TYR A 701 -32.15 -16.13 -2.21
C TYR A 701 -30.82 -15.51 -2.63
N GLN A 702 -29.72 -16.27 -2.49
CA GLN A 702 -28.40 -15.84 -2.88
C GLN A 702 -27.75 -16.85 -3.81
N VAL A 703 -27.08 -16.37 -4.84
CA VAL A 703 -26.22 -17.17 -5.70
C VAL A 703 -24.95 -17.58 -4.93
N ASN A 704 -24.65 -18.87 -4.89
CA ASN A 704 -23.37 -19.35 -4.37
C ASN A 704 -22.29 -19.19 -5.45
N LEU A 705 -21.44 -18.16 -5.39
CA LEU A 705 -20.38 -17.94 -6.36
C LEU A 705 -19.38 -19.10 -6.41
N ALA A 706 -19.12 -19.78 -5.28
CA ALA A 706 -18.18 -20.91 -5.23
C ALA A 706 -18.66 -22.13 -6.04
N SER A 707 -19.98 -22.21 -6.34
CA SER A 707 -20.54 -23.32 -7.14
C SER A 707 -20.53 -23.06 -8.65
N LEU A 708 -20.07 -21.88 -9.09
CA LEU A 708 -20.04 -21.53 -10.50
C LEU A 708 -18.90 -22.27 -11.22
N ASN A 709 -19.21 -22.78 -12.41
CA ASN A 709 -18.19 -23.26 -13.33
C ASN A 709 -17.61 -22.08 -14.12
N VAL A 710 -16.51 -21.54 -13.63
CA VAL A 710 -15.89 -20.32 -14.17
C VAL A 710 -14.72 -20.68 -15.08
N ALA A 711 -14.68 -20.11 -16.26
CA ALA A 711 -13.59 -20.23 -17.22
C ALA A 711 -13.20 -18.83 -17.75
N GLU A 712 -11.98 -18.70 -18.27
CA GLU A 712 -11.52 -17.45 -18.89
C GLU A 712 -12.57 -16.93 -19.90
N PRO A 713 -12.87 -15.63 -19.93
CA PRO A 713 -12.14 -14.55 -19.26
C PRO A 713 -12.60 -14.22 -17.83
N PHE A 714 -13.50 -15.01 -17.25
CA PHE A 714 -14.01 -14.85 -15.89
C PHE A 714 -13.09 -15.54 -14.89
N ARG A 715 -13.03 -15.03 -13.65
CA ARG A 715 -12.23 -15.60 -12.57
C ARG A 715 -12.92 -15.42 -11.22
N LEU A 716 -12.82 -16.42 -10.35
CA LEU A 716 -13.14 -16.26 -8.93
C LEU A 716 -11.92 -15.70 -8.19
N LEU A 717 -12.13 -14.63 -7.44
CA LEU A 717 -11.12 -13.98 -6.61
C LEU A 717 -11.43 -14.26 -5.14
N GLU A 718 -10.53 -14.94 -4.45
CA GLU A 718 -10.55 -15.08 -2.99
C GLU A 718 -9.89 -13.87 -2.34
N GLY A 719 -10.34 -13.48 -1.15
CA GLY A 719 -9.73 -12.38 -0.42
C GLY A 719 -10.31 -10.99 -0.76
N ILE A 720 -11.47 -10.93 -1.40
CA ILE A 720 -12.15 -9.69 -1.76
C ILE A 720 -13.67 -9.87 -1.79
N GLY A 721 -14.41 -8.84 -1.40
CA GLY A 721 -15.88 -8.81 -1.44
C GLY A 721 -16.55 -9.23 -0.15
N THR A 722 -17.88 -9.07 -0.12
CA THR A 722 -18.75 -9.24 1.07
C THR A 722 -18.62 -10.63 1.70
N ASP A 723 -18.58 -11.67 0.85
CA ASP A 723 -18.47 -13.08 1.28
C ASP A 723 -17.05 -13.64 1.13
N TRP A 724 -16.07 -12.75 0.92
CA TRP A 724 -14.65 -13.05 0.74
C TRP A 724 -14.33 -13.89 -0.52
N LEU A 725 -15.29 -13.94 -1.44
CA LEU A 725 -15.19 -14.52 -2.77
C LEU A 725 -15.99 -13.67 -3.75
N SER A 726 -15.39 -13.30 -4.86
CA SER A 726 -16.02 -12.44 -5.87
C SER A 726 -15.76 -12.99 -7.28
N LEU A 727 -16.60 -12.61 -8.24
CA LEU A 727 -16.47 -12.93 -9.65
C LEU A 727 -15.89 -11.74 -10.41
N GLN A 728 -14.68 -11.85 -10.93
CA GLN A 728 -14.07 -10.89 -11.83
C GLN A 728 -14.54 -11.14 -13.26
N MET A 729 -14.97 -10.09 -13.93
CA MET A 729 -15.51 -10.13 -15.31
C MET A 729 -14.46 -9.58 -16.29
N GLY A 730 -13.51 -10.43 -16.68
CA GLY A 730 -12.39 -10.08 -17.54
C GLY A 730 -11.23 -9.42 -16.78
N GLN A 731 -10.05 -9.43 -17.40
CA GLN A 731 -8.90 -8.76 -16.85
C GLN A 731 -9.03 -7.23 -16.96
N PRO A 732 -8.65 -6.46 -15.93
CA PRO A 732 -8.66 -5.00 -16.02
C PRO A 732 -7.83 -4.52 -17.21
N LEU A 733 -8.32 -3.49 -17.91
CA LEU A 733 -7.66 -2.83 -19.06
C LEU A 733 -7.52 -3.68 -20.33
N ASP A 734 -7.96 -4.94 -20.35
CA ASP A 734 -8.03 -5.76 -21.56
C ASP A 734 -9.35 -5.48 -22.30
N PHE A 735 -9.43 -4.32 -22.95
CA PHE A 735 -10.65 -3.81 -23.58
C PHE A 735 -11.14 -4.61 -24.80
N ASP A 736 -10.36 -5.57 -25.28
CA ASP A 736 -10.77 -6.49 -26.35
C ASP A 736 -11.50 -7.72 -25.78
N THR A 737 -11.46 -7.91 -24.48
CA THR A 737 -12.14 -9.02 -23.80
C THR A 737 -13.65 -8.86 -23.88
N THR A 738 -14.30 -9.92 -24.36
CA THR A 738 -15.77 -10.09 -24.39
C THR A 738 -16.12 -11.47 -23.83
N GLY A 739 -17.34 -11.63 -23.37
CA GLY A 739 -17.81 -12.92 -22.88
C GLY A 739 -19.07 -12.79 -22.04
N SER A 740 -19.68 -13.91 -21.76
CA SER A 740 -20.82 -14.03 -20.87
C SER A 740 -20.67 -15.29 -20.00
N ILE A 741 -21.19 -15.20 -18.78
CA ILE A 741 -21.33 -16.34 -17.89
C ILE A 741 -22.78 -16.58 -17.54
N ASP A 742 -23.22 -17.82 -17.65
CA ASP A 742 -24.56 -18.24 -17.31
C ASP A 742 -24.62 -18.81 -15.91
N ILE A 743 -25.53 -18.30 -15.10
CA ILE A 743 -25.74 -18.65 -13.71
C ILE A 743 -27.11 -19.29 -13.57
N PRO A 744 -27.21 -20.62 -13.45
CA PRO A 744 -28.48 -21.31 -13.26
C PRO A 744 -29.06 -21.01 -11.87
N LEU A 745 -30.36 -20.73 -11.84
CA LEU A 745 -31.11 -20.49 -10.62
C LEU A 745 -32.04 -21.68 -10.31
N PRO A 746 -32.04 -22.16 -9.06
CA PRO A 746 -33.02 -23.15 -8.66
C PRO A 746 -34.45 -22.62 -8.81
N SER A 747 -35.34 -23.47 -9.33
CA SER A 747 -36.75 -23.11 -9.43
C SER A 747 -37.44 -23.20 -8.06
N HIS A 748 -37.96 -22.09 -7.60
CA HIS A 748 -38.80 -21.98 -6.40
C HIS A 748 -40.17 -21.35 -6.74
N LEU A 749 -40.72 -21.67 -7.93
CA LEU A 749 -41.83 -20.93 -8.49
C LEU A 749 -43.17 -21.30 -7.87
N SER A 750 -43.89 -20.27 -7.46
CA SER A 750 -45.35 -20.32 -7.31
C SER A 750 -45.99 -20.16 -8.71
N PRO A 751 -47.14 -20.77 -8.98
CA PRO A 751 -47.88 -20.57 -10.25
C PRO A 751 -48.24 -19.12 -10.60
N LEU A 752 -48.12 -18.21 -9.61
CA LEU A 752 -48.43 -16.78 -9.75
C LEU A 752 -47.19 -15.92 -10.05
N THR A 753 -46.01 -16.48 -10.03
CA THR A 753 -44.75 -15.76 -10.28
C THR A 753 -44.66 -15.34 -11.74
N SER A 754 -44.38 -14.06 -11.97
CA SER A 754 -44.24 -13.50 -13.34
C SER A 754 -42.95 -12.70 -13.55
N THR A 755 -42.24 -12.40 -12.48
CA THR A 755 -41.00 -11.62 -12.54
C THR A 755 -39.97 -12.17 -11.55
N ILE A 756 -38.71 -11.88 -11.85
CA ILE A 756 -37.58 -12.04 -10.91
C ILE A 756 -36.96 -10.68 -10.65
N THR A 757 -36.75 -10.35 -9.41
CA THR A 757 -35.98 -9.17 -9.00
C THR A 757 -34.60 -9.63 -8.54
N LEU A 758 -33.56 -9.02 -9.09
CA LEU A 758 -32.15 -9.28 -8.75
C LEU A 758 -31.59 -8.07 -8.01
N CYS A 759 -30.77 -8.30 -7.00
CA CYS A 759 -29.86 -7.30 -6.45
C CYS A 759 -28.42 -7.74 -6.71
N LEU A 760 -27.75 -7.03 -7.60
CA LEU A 760 -26.36 -7.26 -8.00
C LEU A 760 -25.46 -6.28 -7.26
N SER A 761 -24.63 -6.78 -6.38
CA SER A 761 -23.61 -6.00 -5.64
C SER A 761 -22.24 -6.12 -6.31
N VAL A 762 -21.64 -4.99 -6.66
CA VAL A 762 -20.31 -4.90 -7.27
C VAL A 762 -19.38 -4.05 -6.42
N LEU A 763 -18.06 -4.17 -6.64
CA LEU A 763 -17.09 -3.27 -6.02
C LEU A 763 -17.30 -1.83 -6.52
N PRO A 764 -17.10 -0.81 -5.67
CA PRO A 764 -17.26 0.60 -6.02
C PRO A 764 -16.04 1.14 -6.79
N MET A 765 -15.65 0.45 -7.85
CA MET A 765 -14.47 0.74 -8.66
C MET A 765 -14.71 1.90 -9.62
N TRP A 766 -13.69 2.74 -9.81
CA TRP A 766 -13.71 3.83 -10.77
C TRP A 766 -13.46 3.35 -12.21
N PRO A 767 -14.00 4.03 -13.21
CA PRO A 767 -13.64 3.80 -14.61
C PRO A 767 -12.26 4.41 -14.86
N VAL A 768 -11.20 3.64 -14.59
CA VAL A 768 -9.81 4.14 -14.62
C VAL A 768 -9.32 4.56 -16.02
N ALA A 769 -9.95 4.09 -17.10
CA ALA A 769 -9.69 4.53 -18.46
C ALA A 769 -10.57 5.72 -18.82
N TYR A 770 -9.97 6.79 -19.33
CA TYR A 770 -10.61 8.10 -19.55
C TYR A 770 -11.85 8.07 -20.46
N ASP A 771 -11.89 7.17 -21.43
CA ASP A 771 -12.94 7.04 -22.43
C ASP A 771 -13.90 5.85 -22.18
N ARG A 772 -13.85 5.25 -21.01
CA ARG A 772 -14.61 4.06 -20.63
C ARG A 772 -15.45 4.31 -19.39
N SER A 773 -16.51 3.52 -19.27
CA SER A 773 -17.30 3.39 -18.04
C SER A 773 -17.13 1.97 -17.49
N ASN A 774 -17.45 1.77 -16.23
CA ASN A 774 -17.51 0.43 -15.64
C ASN A 774 -18.90 -0.17 -15.87
N ARG A 775 -19.12 -0.86 -16.98
CA ARG A 775 -20.42 -1.40 -17.39
C ARG A 775 -20.39 -2.92 -17.47
N LEU A 776 -21.50 -3.52 -17.09
CA LEU A 776 -21.83 -4.91 -17.39
C LEU A 776 -23.30 -5.01 -17.86
N LYS A 777 -23.66 -6.09 -18.52
CA LYS A 777 -25.04 -6.39 -18.88
C LYS A 777 -25.55 -7.57 -18.09
N VAL A 778 -26.81 -7.50 -17.70
CA VAL A 778 -27.54 -8.58 -17.05
C VAL A 778 -28.80 -8.90 -17.87
N SER A 779 -29.04 -10.16 -18.13
CA SER A 779 -30.30 -10.64 -18.71
C SER A 779 -30.75 -11.91 -17.97
N VAL A 780 -32.03 -12.23 -18.11
CA VAL A 780 -32.59 -13.47 -17.57
C VAL A 780 -33.24 -14.20 -18.73
N ASP A 781 -33.00 -15.50 -18.85
CA ASP A 781 -33.58 -16.43 -19.86
C ASP A 781 -33.39 -15.99 -21.32
N GLY A 782 -32.31 -15.30 -21.62
CA GLY A 782 -32.07 -14.72 -22.94
C GLY A 782 -32.97 -13.54 -23.29
N GLY A 783 -33.68 -12.97 -22.32
CA GLY A 783 -34.49 -11.76 -22.48
C GLY A 783 -33.67 -10.50 -22.74
N THR A 784 -34.35 -9.35 -22.84
CA THR A 784 -33.70 -8.06 -23.10
C THR A 784 -32.69 -7.71 -21.99
N PRO A 785 -31.42 -7.49 -22.32
CA PRO A 785 -30.41 -7.15 -21.31
C PRO A 785 -30.61 -5.75 -20.71
N GLN A 786 -30.38 -5.59 -19.44
CA GLN A 786 -30.23 -4.30 -18.75
C GLN A 786 -28.76 -4.00 -18.54
N VAL A 787 -28.35 -2.73 -18.68
CA VAL A 787 -26.97 -2.28 -18.49
C VAL A 787 -26.83 -1.72 -17.09
N CYS A 788 -25.90 -2.27 -16.33
CA CYS A 788 -25.44 -1.73 -15.06
C CYS A 788 -24.20 -0.88 -15.32
N GLU A 789 -24.24 0.38 -14.92
CA GLU A 789 -23.13 1.30 -15.09
C GLU A 789 -22.67 1.85 -13.75
N ASN A 790 -21.39 1.67 -13.46
CA ASN A 790 -20.77 2.11 -12.21
C ASN A 790 -20.26 3.54 -12.35
N VAL A 791 -21.14 4.52 -12.24
CA VAL A 791 -20.83 5.96 -12.32
C VAL A 791 -20.97 6.58 -10.95
N PHE A 792 -19.97 7.40 -10.58
CA PHE A 792 -19.98 8.17 -9.34
C PHE A 792 -19.91 9.66 -9.58
N LYS A 793 -20.51 10.41 -8.66
CA LYS A 793 -20.15 11.80 -8.43
C LYS A 793 -19.44 11.83 -7.07
N GLU A 794 -18.12 11.95 -7.09
CA GLU A 794 -17.31 12.10 -5.89
C GLU A 794 -17.87 13.22 -4.99
N TRP A 795 -17.80 13.02 -3.67
CA TRP A 795 -18.34 13.91 -2.65
C TRP A 795 -19.89 13.99 -2.57
N GLY A 796 -20.58 13.30 -3.47
CA GLY A 796 -22.06 13.19 -3.40
C GLY A 796 -22.51 12.15 -2.36
N PRO A 797 -23.79 12.21 -1.89
CA PRO A 797 -24.31 11.29 -0.87
C PRO A 797 -24.18 9.80 -1.27
N LYS A 798 -24.43 9.47 -2.53
CA LYS A 798 -24.31 8.09 -3.02
C LYS A 798 -22.86 7.59 -2.97
N TRP A 799 -21.89 8.42 -3.31
CA TRP A 799 -20.48 8.07 -3.22
C TRP A 799 -20.06 7.84 -1.76
N LYS A 800 -20.49 8.71 -0.82
CA LYS A 800 -20.22 8.55 0.62
C LYS A 800 -20.72 7.19 1.11
N MET A 801 -21.94 6.82 0.80
CA MET A 801 -22.50 5.52 1.19
C MET A 801 -21.73 4.35 0.58
N GLN A 802 -21.31 4.44 -0.69
CA GLN A 802 -20.50 3.41 -1.33
C GLN A 802 -19.13 3.23 -0.69
N VAL A 803 -18.50 4.31 -0.23
CA VAL A 803 -17.26 4.23 0.57
C VAL A 803 -17.51 3.53 1.90
N LEU A 804 -18.56 3.93 2.62
CA LEU A 804 -18.87 3.40 3.93
C LEU A 804 -19.26 1.91 3.90
N GLU A 805 -19.96 1.48 2.85
CA GLU A 805 -20.42 0.11 2.66
C GLU A 805 -19.51 -0.75 1.77
N ASN A 806 -18.54 -0.13 1.12
CA ASN A 806 -17.61 -0.76 0.18
C ASN A 806 -18.29 -1.57 -0.92
N ARG A 807 -19.42 -1.06 -1.43
CA ARG A 807 -20.21 -1.71 -2.49
C ARG A 807 -21.08 -0.71 -3.26
N LYS A 808 -21.45 -1.11 -4.47
CA LYS A 808 -22.52 -0.51 -5.25
C LYS A 808 -23.52 -1.57 -5.65
N GLU A 809 -24.81 -1.26 -5.55
CA GLU A 809 -25.88 -2.18 -5.82
C GLU A 809 -26.73 -1.73 -7.01
N PHE A 810 -27.15 -2.72 -7.81
CA PHE A 810 -28.09 -2.57 -8.90
C PHE A 810 -29.29 -3.47 -8.65
N VAL A 811 -30.47 -2.87 -8.49
CA VAL A 811 -31.73 -3.62 -8.39
C VAL A 811 -32.38 -3.69 -9.75
N LEU A 812 -32.56 -4.89 -10.29
CA LEU A 812 -33.03 -5.16 -11.64
C LEU A 812 -34.25 -6.09 -11.59
N THR A 813 -35.27 -5.81 -12.37
CA THR A 813 -36.42 -6.70 -12.48
C THR A 813 -36.61 -7.16 -13.92
N PHE A 814 -36.80 -8.47 -14.08
CA PHE A 814 -37.00 -9.11 -15.38
C PHE A 814 -38.30 -9.93 -15.39
N PRO A 815 -39.04 -9.91 -16.50
CA PRO A 815 -40.11 -10.87 -16.72
C PRO A 815 -39.53 -12.28 -16.88
N ILE A 816 -40.23 -13.28 -16.34
CA ILE A 816 -39.89 -14.69 -16.50
C ILE A 816 -41.08 -15.49 -17.02
N ASP A 817 -40.75 -16.59 -17.69
CA ASP A 817 -41.73 -17.59 -18.14
C ASP A 817 -41.79 -18.70 -17.07
N ASN A 818 -42.84 -18.65 -16.24
CA ASN A 818 -43.06 -19.61 -15.16
C ASN A 818 -43.38 -21.06 -15.62
N SER A 819 -43.49 -21.28 -16.92
CA SER A 819 -43.55 -22.65 -17.47
C SER A 819 -42.19 -23.36 -17.50
N ARG A 820 -41.10 -22.62 -17.37
CA ARG A 820 -39.74 -23.13 -17.29
C ARG A 820 -39.46 -23.70 -15.90
N GLN A 821 -38.71 -24.79 -15.82
CA GLN A 821 -38.27 -25.42 -14.57
C GLN A 821 -37.00 -24.80 -14.02
N GLU A 822 -36.22 -24.13 -14.86
CA GLU A 822 -34.94 -23.48 -14.48
C GLU A 822 -34.87 -22.11 -15.13
N HIS A 823 -34.36 -21.13 -14.43
CA HIS A 823 -34.05 -19.80 -14.92
C HIS A 823 -32.56 -19.58 -14.95
N VAL A 824 -32.06 -18.76 -15.86
CA VAL A 824 -30.64 -18.47 -16.03
C VAL A 824 -30.42 -16.97 -16.02
N ILE A 825 -29.57 -16.49 -15.10
CA ILE A 825 -29.01 -15.15 -15.19
C ILE A 825 -27.79 -15.20 -16.09
N THR A 826 -27.72 -14.34 -17.10
CA THR A 826 -26.53 -14.17 -17.92
C THR A 826 -25.87 -12.83 -17.59
N LEU A 827 -24.62 -12.86 -17.13
CA LEU A 827 -23.78 -11.67 -16.95
C LEU A 827 -22.84 -11.55 -18.15
N SER A 828 -22.82 -10.39 -18.80
CA SER A 828 -21.99 -10.16 -19.99
C SER A 828 -21.05 -8.97 -19.80
N ILE A 829 -19.80 -9.12 -20.21
CA ILE A 829 -18.77 -8.08 -20.18
C ILE A 829 -19.15 -6.97 -21.18
N VAL A 830 -19.15 -5.72 -20.73
CA VAL A 830 -19.18 -4.53 -21.58
C VAL A 830 -17.84 -3.80 -21.43
N ASP A 831 -17.45 -3.52 -20.19
CA ASP A 831 -16.12 -3.02 -19.85
C ASP A 831 -15.47 -4.06 -18.92
N PRO A 832 -14.26 -4.56 -19.22
CA PRO A 832 -13.61 -5.62 -18.44
C PRO A 832 -13.09 -5.11 -17.10
N GLY A 833 -12.92 -6.04 -16.15
CA GLY A 833 -12.39 -5.76 -14.83
C GLY A 833 -13.45 -5.46 -13.77
N GLN A 834 -14.76 -5.53 -14.09
CA GLN A 834 -15.80 -5.45 -13.07
C GLN A 834 -15.70 -6.65 -12.12
N ILE A 835 -15.93 -6.40 -10.83
CA ILE A 835 -15.92 -7.44 -9.80
C ILE A 835 -17.29 -7.49 -9.12
N VAL A 836 -17.99 -8.59 -9.33
CA VAL A 836 -19.30 -8.88 -8.71
C VAL A 836 -19.05 -9.63 -7.41
N GLN A 837 -19.47 -9.03 -6.29
CA GLN A 837 -19.22 -9.60 -4.96
C GLN A 837 -20.42 -10.35 -4.39
N LYS A 838 -21.66 -10.06 -4.82
CA LYS A 838 -22.87 -10.75 -4.35
C LYS A 838 -24.00 -10.62 -5.35
N ILE A 839 -24.79 -11.67 -5.48
CA ILE A 839 -26.03 -11.65 -6.26
C ILE A 839 -27.12 -12.26 -5.38
N THR A 840 -28.17 -11.47 -5.10
CA THR A 840 -29.36 -11.96 -4.43
C THR A 840 -30.57 -11.83 -5.33
N TYR A 841 -31.60 -12.61 -5.12
CA TYR A 841 -32.80 -12.58 -5.96
C TYR A 841 -34.06 -13.00 -5.22
N GLU A 842 -35.19 -12.61 -5.80
CA GLU A 842 -36.53 -12.95 -5.36
C GLU A 842 -37.45 -13.15 -6.56
N TYR A 843 -38.27 -14.18 -6.50
CA TYR A 843 -39.34 -14.40 -7.47
C TYR A 843 -40.63 -13.71 -7.02
N LYS A 844 -41.23 -12.89 -7.88
CA LYS A 844 -42.47 -12.13 -7.61
C LYS A 844 -43.57 -12.42 -8.63
#